data_7f09150bef808ea68d12efe240c58665
#
_entry.id   7f09150bef808ea68d12efe240c58665
#
_cell.length_a   1.000
_cell.length_b   1.000
_cell.length_c   1.000
_cell.angle_alpha   90.00
_cell.angle_beta   90.00
_cell.angle_gamma   90.00
#
_symmetry.space_group_name_H-M   'P 1'
#
loop_
_entity.id
_entity.type
_entity.pdbx_description
1 polymer ?
#
loop_
_entity_poly.entity_id
_entity_poly.type
_entity_poly.pdbx_seq_one_letter_code
_entity_poly.pdbx_strand_id
1 'polypeptide(L)'
;MHDDRVLLERRLDRFVRERLQPALYAPGHPVTVERWDAPGEPVSIYRAVVQEFEPAHPGDAWGAPWSTTWFRLTGDVPDGLGQAPGAEPELLVDLGFTADQPGFQAEGLAWRADATQVKAISPRNHYVKLSQLGTALAGGRFTLYVEAAANPNILQLQDLRPDLNGDPATASREPLYRLGSVVLAERRTEVAELLADVAALAGLMHELPLDAPRRHRLLRVLDAMVETVDPDDVPGTAAAGRAVLAPALAAPAVASAHTLVATGHAHIDSAWLWPVRETIRKCARTFSSVAALAEDDPAFVFACSQAQQLAWIKDGYPDLFARLQALAARGQFVPVGGMWVEADTNMPGSEAMARQFVQGTRFFAEEFGTDCEEVWLPDTFGYSAGLPGVCVAAGMKWFLTQKISWNQTNRMPHHTFWWEGIDGSRIFTHFPPVDTYNAEVSPAELAHAVRTFSDHGRASVSLLPFGYGDGGGGPTREMLASAHRAADLEGSPKVVVGSPRDFFARAQAEYPDAPVWLGEMYLELHRGTLTTQAHTKRGNRRSEHLLREAELWATTAAVRVGFPYPAERLRQCWRTVLLQQFHDILPGSSIAWVYADAERNYADLAEELEEVIADALSALTDTGETLLVANATPHARDGVPALGVSSSTTTPQAAVEEHRDGTFTLANEHLRAVVDATGELVSLVDTGTGREAIAPDRPGNRLELFRDVPNQWDAWDVDEFYRRAAVPTAAGTAGLDERDGEPVVAVRKQIGASTVTQWISLPPGSPALLIRTEVDWQERQKLLKLGFGLDVRADTSAAETHFGHFRRPTHTNTSWEAARFEFCAHRWLLVDEPGY
;
A
#
# COMPACT_ATOMS: atom_id res chain seq x y z
N MET A 1 -23.92 12.03 46.98
CA MET A 1 -24.82 11.65 45.89
C MET A 1 -24.48 10.19 45.57
N HIS A 2 -25.45 9.30 45.58
CA HIS A 2 -25.18 7.89 45.25
C HIS A 2 -25.07 7.75 43.72
N ASP A 3 -23.94 7.22 43.20
CA ASP A 3 -23.70 6.95 41.81
C ASP A 3 -23.39 5.46 41.65
N ASP A 4 -24.31 4.70 41.06
CA ASP A 4 -24.22 3.27 40.82
C ASP A 4 -23.68 2.95 39.41
N ARG A 5 -23.40 3.97 38.59
CA ARG A 5 -23.02 3.87 37.19
C ARG A 5 -21.89 2.86 36.94
N VAL A 6 -20.79 3.01 37.63
CA VAL A 6 -19.62 2.12 37.44
C VAL A 6 -19.94 0.66 37.79
N LEU A 7 -20.82 0.43 38.74
CA LEU A 7 -21.25 -0.92 39.12
C LEU A 7 -22.10 -1.55 38.01
N LEU A 8 -23.03 -0.76 37.44
CA LEU A 8 -23.89 -1.24 36.34
C LEU A 8 -23.11 -1.47 35.07
N GLU A 9 -22.18 -0.58 34.69
CA GLU A 9 -21.29 -0.77 33.55
C GLU A 9 -20.48 -2.07 33.70
N ARG A 10 -19.83 -2.31 34.83
CA ARG A 10 -19.08 -3.56 35.11
C ARG A 10 -19.99 -4.79 35.11
N ARG A 11 -21.21 -4.69 35.62
CA ARG A 11 -22.18 -5.77 35.60
C ARG A 11 -22.54 -6.15 34.17
N LEU A 12 -22.79 -5.16 33.31
CA LEU A 12 -23.07 -5.34 31.88
C LEU A 12 -21.89 -6.05 31.20
N ASP A 13 -20.67 -5.51 31.35
CA ASP A 13 -19.46 -6.08 30.73
C ASP A 13 -19.26 -7.55 31.14
N ARG A 14 -19.47 -7.84 32.42
CA ARG A 14 -19.38 -9.21 32.93
C ARG A 14 -20.44 -10.12 32.32
N PHE A 15 -21.68 -9.63 32.23
CA PHE A 15 -22.79 -10.38 31.67
C PHE A 15 -22.59 -10.70 30.20
N VAL A 16 -22.14 -9.74 29.42
CA VAL A 16 -21.78 -9.92 28.00
C VAL A 16 -20.72 -11.01 27.87
N ARG A 17 -19.60 -10.85 28.58
CA ARG A 17 -18.45 -11.76 28.48
C ARG A 17 -18.74 -13.18 28.97
N GLU A 18 -19.47 -13.31 30.07
CA GLU A 18 -19.64 -14.60 30.76
C GLU A 18 -20.95 -15.32 30.41
N ARG A 19 -21.94 -14.62 29.83
CA ARG A 19 -23.25 -15.18 29.55
C ARG A 19 -23.66 -15.03 28.08
N LEU A 20 -23.63 -13.84 27.50
CA LEU A 20 -24.08 -13.64 26.12
C LEU A 20 -23.11 -14.23 25.09
N GLN A 21 -21.82 -13.91 25.17
CA GLN A 21 -20.83 -14.41 24.22
C GLN A 21 -20.74 -15.95 24.19
N PRO A 22 -20.68 -16.66 25.31
CA PRO A 22 -20.66 -18.13 25.30
C PRO A 22 -21.95 -18.76 24.79
N ALA A 23 -23.07 -18.03 24.86
CA ALA A 23 -24.36 -18.52 24.39
C ALA A 23 -24.57 -18.37 22.88
N LEU A 24 -23.66 -17.67 22.16
CA LEU A 24 -23.75 -17.42 20.71
C LEU A 24 -23.88 -18.71 19.90
N TYR A 25 -23.12 -19.72 20.26
CA TYR A 25 -23.15 -21.03 19.60
C TYR A 25 -23.68 -22.11 20.54
N ALA A 26 -24.44 -23.05 19.97
CA ALA A 26 -24.75 -24.32 20.65
C ALA A 26 -23.46 -25.17 20.75
N PRO A 27 -23.47 -26.18 21.64
CA PRO A 27 -22.36 -27.14 21.66
C PRO A 27 -22.11 -27.74 20.28
N GLY A 28 -20.85 -27.69 19.84
CA GLY A 28 -20.46 -28.13 18.50
C GLY A 28 -20.33 -29.65 18.37
N HIS A 29 -20.63 -30.15 17.19
CA HIS A 29 -20.39 -31.55 16.79
C HIS A 29 -19.01 -31.66 16.16
N PRO A 30 -18.14 -32.59 16.64
CA PRO A 30 -16.81 -32.75 16.07
C PRO A 30 -16.85 -33.12 14.58
N VAL A 31 -15.87 -32.62 13.83
CA VAL A 31 -15.67 -32.88 12.42
C VAL A 31 -14.37 -33.69 12.27
N THR A 32 -14.35 -34.67 11.38
CA THR A 32 -13.13 -35.39 11.06
C THR A 32 -12.21 -34.50 10.24
N VAL A 33 -10.97 -34.36 10.70
CA VAL A 33 -9.95 -33.56 10.06
C VAL A 33 -8.81 -34.44 9.60
N GLU A 34 -8.41 -34.28 8.38
CA GLU A 34 -7.22 -34.92 7.81
C GLU A 34 -6.37 -33.82 7.15
N ARG A 35 -5.06 -34.00 7.07
CA ARG A 35 -4.15 -33.00 6.49
C ARG A 35 -3.21 -33.59 5.44
N TRP A 36 -2.76 -32.75 4.55
CA TRP A 36 -1.64 -32.97 3.63
C TRP A 36 -0.81 -31.70 3.52
N ASP A 37 0.49 -31.80 3.81
CA ASP A 37 1.41 -30.68 3.69
C ASP A 37 1.94 -30.61 2.25
N ALA A 38 1.67 -29.54 1.54
CA ALA A 38 2.12 -29.36 0.16
C ALA A 38 3.64 -29.14 0.13
N PRO A 39 4.39 -29.90 -0.69
CA PRO A 39 5.84 -29.72 -0.77
C PRO A 39 6.19 -28.47 -1.59
N GLY A 40 6.91 -27.52 -0.99
CA GLY A 40 7.40 -26.31 -1.64
C GLY A 40 6.32 -25.28 -1.93
N GLU A 41 6.09 -24.97 -3.20
CA GLU A 41 5.14 -23.93 -3.61
C GLU A 41 3.67 -24.36 -3.43
N PRO A 42 2.74 -23.40 -3.26
CA PRO A 42 1.31 -23.68 -3.23
C PRO A 42 0.85 -24.44 -4.48
N VAL A 43 -0.06 -25.38 -4.30
CA VAL A 43 -0.60 -26.20 -5.38
C VAL A 43 -2.10 -25.97 -5.58
N SER A 44 -2.60 -26.21 -6.78
CA SER A 44 -4.03 -26.10 -7.08
C SER A 44 -4.85 -27.17 -6.34
N ILE A 45 -6.13 -26.88 -6.13
CA ILE A 45 -7.11 -27.82 -5.56
C ILE A 45 -7.14 -29.15 -6.34
N TYR A 46 -7.03 -29.12 -7.67
CA TYR A 46 -7.01 -30.35 -8.50
C TYR A 46 -5.87 -31.30 -8.16
N ARG A 47 -4.72 -30.74 -7.74
CA ARG A 47 -3.58 -31.52 -7.28
C ARG A 47 -3.73 -31.98 -5.84
N ALA A 48 -4.35 -31.18 -4.99
CA ALA A 48 -4.51 -31.48 -3.58
C ALA A 48 -5.51 -32.60 -3.31
N VAL A 49 -6.68 -32.59 -3.99
CA VAL A 49 -7.78 -33.56 -3.72
C VAL A 49 -7.43 -35.01 -4.02
N VAL A 50 -6.41 -35.24 -4.83
CA VAL A 50 -5.97 -36.63 -5.21
C VAL A 50 -4.82 -37.13 -4.33
N GLN A 51 -4.40 -36.38 -3.34
CA GLN A 51 -3.32 -36.79 -2.41
C GLN A 51 -3.85 -37.68 -1.29
N GLU A 52 -2.93 -38.37 -0.65
CA GLU A 52 -3.20 -39.10 0.59
C GLU A 52 -3.16 -38.15 1.76
N PHE A 53 -4.27 -38.07 2.52
CA PHE A 53 -4.39 -37.22 3.70
C PHE A 53 -4.18 -38.09 4.95
N GLU A 54 -3.47 -37.56 5.92
CA GLU A 54 -3.26 -38.16 7.23
C GLU A 54 -4.20 -37.56 8.28
N PRO A 55 -4.68 -38.32 9.28
CA PRO A 55 -5.49 -37.79 10.38
C PRO A 55 -4.81 -36.60 11.07
N ALA A 56 -5.61 -35.60 11.42
CA ALA A 56 -5.17 -34.42 12.18
C ALA A 56 -6.15 -34.15 13.34
N HIS A 57 -5.62 -33.68 14.46
CA HIS A 57 -6.38 -33.45 15.68
C HIS A 57 -6.12 -32.05 16.25
N PRO A 58 -7.07 -31.46 16.99
CA PRO A 58 -6.82 -30.23 17.73
C PRO A 58 -5.56 -30.36 18.62
N GLY A 59 -4.68 -29.36 18.52
CA GLY A 59 -3.39 -29.34 19.21
C GLY A 59 -2.19 -29.78 18.35
N ASP A 60 -2.42 -30.46 17.22
CA ASP A 60 -1.36 -30.86 16.30
C ASP A 60 -0.66 -29.61 15.69
N ALA A 61 0.66 -29.65 15.69
CA ALA A 61 1.46 -28.58 15.11
C ALA A 61 1.43 -28.68 13.57
N TRP A 62 1.32 -27.51 12.89
CA TRP A 62 1.30 -27.43 11.44
C TRP A 62 1.95 -26.14 10.94
N GLY A 63 2.33 -26.14 9.66
CA GLY A 63 2.70 -24.97 8.92
C GLY A 63 4.03 -24.34 9.33
N ALA A 64 5.15 -24.76 8.71
CA ALA A 64 6.38 -23.98 8.73
C ALA A 64 6.15 -22.62 8.01
N PRO A 65 6.94 -21.58 8.33
CA PRO A 65 6.81 -20.28 7.66
C PRO A 65 6.68 -20.40 6.14
N TRP A 66 5.63 -19.76 5.58
CA TRP A 66 5.32 -19.73 4.14
C TRP A 66 4.91 -21.06 3.51
N SER A 67 4.74 -22.13 4.28
CA SER A 67 4.23 -23.39 3.76
C SER A 67 2.72 -23.38 3.59
N THR A 68 2.23 -24.35 2.83
CA THR A 68 0.79 -24.59 2.61
C THR A 68 0.42 -25.97 3.11
N THR A 69 -0.60 -26.03 3.96
CA THR A 69 -1.21 -27.29 4.43
C THR A 69 -2.65 -27.34 3.93
N TRP A 70 -3.03 -28.44 3.31
CA TRP A 70 -4.41 -28.72 2.93
C TRP A 70 -5.07 -29.55 4.03
N PHE A 71 -6.21 -29.07 4.52
CA PHE A 71 -7.07 -29.84 5.44
C PHE A 71 -8.29 -30.34 4.69
N ARG A 72 -8.61 -31.62 4.86
CA ARG A 72 -9.85 -32.24 4.41
C ARG A 72 -10.77 -32.39 5.62
N LEU A 73 -11.94 -31.73 5.56
CA LEU A 73 -12.92 -31.68 6.62
C LEU A 73 -14.13 -32.53 6.19
N THR A 74 -14.46 -33.58 6.95
CA THR A 74 -15.61 -34.46 6.67
C THR A 74 -16.47 -34.61 7.89
N GLY A 75 -17.79 -34.58 7.70
CA GLY A 75 -18.73 -34.72 8.78
C GLY A 75 -20.12 -35.11 8.32
N ASP A 76 -20.86 -35.74 9.22
CA ASP A 76 -22.28 -35.95 9.04
C ASP A 76 -23.07 -34.82 9.70
N VAL A 77 -24.11 -34.31 9.05
CA VAL A 77 -25.00 -33.30 9.62
C VAL A 77 -25.98 -34.00 10.53
N PRO A 78 -25.95 -33.72 11.84
CA PRO A 78 -26.86 -34.34 12.80
C PRO A 78 -28.34 -34.09 12.46
N ASP A 79 -29.17 -35.08 12.70
CA ASP A 79 -30.62 -34.94 12.58
C ASP A 79 -31.12 -33.78 13.44
N GLY A 80 -31.92 -32.86 12.85
CA GLY A 80 -32.47 -31.73 13.57
C GLY A 80 -31.58 -30.47 13.63
N LEU A 81 -30.34 -30.54 13.20
CA LEU A 81 -29.46 -29.37 13.16
C LEU A 81 -30.03 -28.31 12.18
N GLY A 82 -30.16 -27.06 12.65
CA GLY A 82 -30.70 -25.95 11.87
C GLY A 82 -32.21 -25.95 11.73
N GLN A 83 -32.96 -26.82 12.41
CA GLN A 83 -34.41 -26.86 12.35
C GLN A 83 -35.10 -25.95 13.37
N ALA A 84 -34.40 -25.58 14.43
CA ALA A 84 -34.91 -24.62 15.39
C ALA A 84 -35.04 -23.21 14.77
N PRO A 85 -36.11 -22.46 15.08
CA PRO A 85 -36.24 -21.08 14.63
C PRO A 85 -35.02 -20.25 15.06
N GLY A 86 -34.37 -19.56 14.10
CA GLY A 86 -33.20 -18.77 14.38
C GLY A 86 -31.90 -19.55 14.61
N ALA A 87 -31.85 -20.85 14.27
CA ALA A 87 -30.61 -21.64 14.25
C ALA A 87 -29.99 -21.60 12.86
N GLU A 88 -28.73 -21.16 12.75
CA GLU A 88 -27.96 -21.14 11.53
C GLU A 88 -26.73 -22.09 11.69
N PRO A 89 -26.75 -23.27 11.05
CA PRO A 89 -25.61 -24.19 11.15
C PRO A 89 -24.36 -23.63 10.46
N GLU A 90 -23.25 -23.59 11.18
CA GLU A 90 -21.96 -23.13 10.73
C GLU A 90 -20.85 -24.14 11.05
N LEU A 91 -19.97 -24.35 10.09
CA LEU A 91 -18.71 -25.04 10.30
C LEU A 91 -17.71 -24.02 10.80
N LEU A 92 -17.27 -24.16 12.05
CA LEU A 92 -16.27 -23.32 12.69
C LEU A 92 -14.91 -23.99 12.53
N VAL A 93 -13.93 -23.24 12.01
CA VAL A 93 -12.58 -23.73 11.72
C VAL A 93 -11.55 -22.81 12.37
N ASP A 94 -10.86 -23.28 13.37
CA ASP A 94 -9.77 -22.57 14.01
C ASP A 94 -8.43 -23.17 13.57
N LEU A 95 -7.69 -22.41 12.76
CA LEU A 95 -6.37 -22.80 12.26
C LEU A 95 -5.23 -22.52 13.28
N GLY A 96 -5.55 -22.15 14.51
CA GLY A 96 -4.61 -21.73 15.54
C GLY A 96 -4.45 -20.22 15.59
N PHE A 97 -5.57 -19.51 15.42
CA PHE A 97 -5.60 -18.04 15.42
C PHE A 97 -5.31 -17.46 16.80
N THR A 98 -4.64 -16.32 16.82
CA THR A 98 -4.57 -15.43 17.98
C THR A 98 -5.69 -14.39 17.91
N ALA A 99 -6.25 -14.04 19.06
CA ALA A 99 -7.43 -13.17 19.11
C ALA A 99 -7.12 -11.67 18.95
N ASP A 100 -5.86 -11.29 19.05
CA ASP A 100 -5.39 -9.91 19.12
C ASP A 100 -5.24 -9.23 17.76
N GLN A 101 -5.06 -10.01 16.67
CA GLN A 101 -4.83 -9.46 15.33
C GLN A 101 -5.78 -10.04 14.28
N PRO A 102 -6.36 -9.21 13.37
CA PRO A 102 -7.18 -9.68 12.27
C PRO A 102 -6.38 -10.33 11.13
N GLY A 103 -5.11 -9.94 10.94
CA GLY A 103 -4.19 -10.41 9.91
C GLY A 103 -2.85 -10.87 10.46
N PHE A 104 -1.83 -10.96 9.59
CA PHE A 104 -0.44 -11.33 9.92
C PHE A 104 -0.27 -12.70 10.57
N GLN A 105 -1.14 -13.62 10.26
CA GLN A 105 -1.12 -14.97 10.82
C GLN A 105 -1.70 -15.99 9.81
N ALA A 106 -1.99 -17.21 10.26
CA ALA A 106 -2.61 -18.22 9.43
C ALA A 106 -3.89 -17.71 8.76
N GLU A 107 -4.08 -18.13 7.52
CA GLU A 107 -5.28 -17.86 6.73
C GLU A 107 -5.63 -19.09 5.90
N GLY A 108 -6.90 -19.32 5.63
CA GLY A 108 -7.36 -20.41 4.79
C GLY A 108 -8.35 -19.99 3.73
N LEU A 109 -8.43 -20.76 2.64
CA LEU A 109 -9.50 -20.67 1.64
C LEU A 109 -10.24 -21.99 1.63
N ALA A 110 -11.55 -21.95 1.83
CA ALA A 110 -12.41 -23.12 1.79
C ALA A 110 -12.84 -23.44 0.35
N TRP A 111 -12.71 -24.69 -0.04
CA TRP A 111 -12.96 -25.20 -1.38
C TRP A 111 -13.91 -26.39 -1.35
N ARG A 112 -14.75 -26.51 -2.36
CA ARG A 112 -15.46 -27.75 -2.69
C ARG A 112 -14.55 -28.65 -3.52
N ALA A 113 -14.86 -29.94 -3.55
CA ALA A 113 -14.12 -30.91 -4.38
C ALA A 113 -14.20 -30.64 -5.89
N ASP A 114 -15.20 -29.90 -6.34
CA ASP A 114 -15.39 -29.45 -7.73
C ASP A 114 -14.56 -28.20 -8.09
N ALA A 115 -13.65 -27.81 -7.20
CA ALA A 115 -12.78 -26.64 -7.32
C ALA A 115 -13.49 -25.27 -7.17
N THR A 116 -14.73 -25.25 -6.70
CA THR A 116 -15.42 -23.99 -6.38
C THR A 116 -14.91 -23.41 -5.07
N GLN A 117 -14.52 -22.13 -5.07
CA GLN A 117 -14.17 -21.37 -3.86
C GLN A 117 -15.44 -21.05 -3.07
N VAL A 118 -15.43 -21.32 -1.76
CA VAL A 118 -16.57 -21.04 -0.87
C VAL A 118 -16.37 -19.67 -0.22
N LYS A 119 -15.42 -19.57 0.68
CA LYS A 119 -15.02 -18.31 1.33
C LYS A 119 -13.71 -18.49 2.11
N ALA A 120 -13.12 -17.38 2.56
CA ALA A 120 -11.96 -17.42 3.44
C ALA A 120 -12.28 -17.94 4.83
N ILE A 121 -11.23 -18.46 5.47
CA ILE A 121 -11.13 -18.75 6.89
C ILE A 121 -10.01 -17.85 7.44
N SER A 122 -10.37 -16.90 8.30
CA SER A 122 -9.45 -15.93 8.90
C SER A 122 -9.82 -15.63 10.35
N PRO A 123 -8.97 -14.99 11.16
CA PRO A 123 -9.21 -14.81 12.59
C PRO A 123 -10.56 -14.17 12.95
N ARG A 124 -11.02 -13.23 12.13
CA ARG A 124 -12.30 -12.53 12.35
C ARG A 124 -13.45 -13.11 11.51
N ASN A 125 -13.18 -14.16 10.72
CA ASN A 125 -14.15 -14.74 9.79
C ASN A 125 -13.90 -16.25 9.61
N HIS A 126 -13.90 -16.99 10.73
CA HIS A 126 -13.50 -18.40 10.81
C HIS A 126 -14.68 -19.39 10.72
N TYR A 127 -15.77 -19.03 10.07
CA TYR A 127 -16.94 -19.85 9.85
C TYR A 127 -17.28 -20.06 8.37
N VAL A 128 -17.94 -21.16 8.08
CA VAL A 128 -18.60 -21.42 6.78
C VAL A 128 -20.04 -21.85 7.08
N LYS A 129 -21.03 -21.16 6.50
CA LYS A 129 -22.44 -21.56 6.66
C LYS A 129 -22.69 -22.89 5.95
N LEU A 130 -23.50 -23.75 6.55
CA LEU A 130 -23.87 -25.02 5.93
C LEU A 130 -24.53 -24.81 4.56
N SER A 131 -25.32 -23.74 4.40
CA SER A 131 -25.96 -23.36 3.13
C SER A 131 -24.95 -23.04 2.02
N GLN A 132 -23.74 -22.62 2.36
CA GLN A 132 -22.68 -22.29 1.41
C GLN A 132 -21.93 -23.54 0.90
N LEU A 133 -22.13 -24.70 1.51
CA LEU A 133 -21.45 -25.93 1.09
C LEU A 133 -21.92 -26.45 -0.28
N GLY A 134 -23.17 -26.19 -0.67
CA GLY A 134 -23.68 -26.55 -1.99
C GLY A 134 -23.46 -28.03 -2.31
N THR A 135 -22.74 -28.30 -3.41
CA THR A 135 -22.42 -29.68 -3.86
C THR A 135 -21.53 -30.46 -2.90
N ALA A 136 -20.82 -29.79 -1.97
CA ALA A 136 -20.04 -30.46 -0.94
C ALA A 136 -20.90 -31.15 0.12
N LEU A 137 -22.20 -30.82 0.20
CA LEU A 137 -23.17 -31.45 1.07
C LEU A 137 -24.07 -32.40 0.28
N ALA A 138 -23.92 -33.70 0.49
CA ALA A 138 -24.72 -34.74 -0.17
C ALA A 138 -25.15 -35.82 0.81
N GLY A 139 -26.47 -36.14 0.81
CA GLY A 139 -27.02 -37.20 1.68
C GLY A 139 -26.80 -37.00 3.18
N GLY A 140 -26.77 -35.75 3.64
CA GLY A 140 -26.52 -35.39 5.04
C GLY A 140 -25.06 -35.47 5.45
N ARG A 141 -24.12 -35.69 4.51
CA ARG A 141 -22.67 -35.71 4.76
C ARG A 141 -21.99 -34.62 3.93
N PHE A 142 -20.97 -33.97 4.49
CA PHE A 142 -20.17 -32.99 3.75
C PHE A 142 -18.71 -33.36 3.67
N THR A 143 -18.05 -32.85 2.61
CA THR A 143 -16.59 -32.84 2.44
C THR A 143 -16.16 -31.46 1.96
N LEU A 144 -15.26 -30.84 2.70
CA LEU A 144 -14.71 -29.51 2.38
C LEU A 144 -13.19 -29.59 2.46
N TYR A 145 -12.52 -28.82 1.61
CA TYR A 145 -11.06 -28.67 1.67
C TYR A 145 -10.72 -27.25 2.09
N VAL A 146 -9.70 -27.12 2.93
CA VAL A 146 -9.18 -25.81 3.34
C VAL A 146 -7.71 -25.71 2.95
N GLU A 147 -7.40 -24.79 2.04
CA GLU A 147 -6.04 -24.41 1.70
C GLU A 147 -5.53 -23.43 2.76
N ALA A 148 -4.74 -23.91 3.71
CA ALA A 148 -4.22 -23.12 4.79
C ALA A 148 -2.79 -22.63 4.51
N ALA A 149 -2.56 -21.32 4.63
CA ALA A 149 -1.26 -20.68 4.53
C ALA A 149 -0.69 -20.42 5.92
N ALA A 150 0.54 -20.87 6.15
CA ALA A 150 1.27 -20.61 7.39
C ALA A 150 2.09 -19.31 7.27
N ASN A 151 1.39 -18.18 7.21
CA ASN A 151 2.01 -16.86 7.14
C ASN A 151 2.61 -16.49 8.50
N PRO A 152 3.91 -16.18 8.61
CA PRO A 152 4.51 -15.73 9.85
C PRO A 152 4.06 -14.31 10.19
N ASN A 153 3.97 -14.02 11.49
CA ASN A 153 3.82 -12.64 11.95
C ASN A 153 5.18 -11.95 11.95
N ILE A 154 5.43 -11.17 10.90
CA ILE A 154 6.67 -10.39 10.73
C ILE A 154 6.62 -9.07 11.50
N LEU A 155 5.42 -8.51 11.70
CA LEU A 155 5.23 -7.22 12.35
C LEU A 155 5.26 -7.37 13.88
N GLN A 156 6.44 -7.65 14.43
CA GLN A 156 6.66 -7.66 15.89
C GLN A 156 7.11 -6.26 16.33
N LEU A 157 6.19 -5.36 16.58
CA LEU A 157 6.45 -3.96 16.94
C LEU A 157 7.32 -3.76 18.20
N GLN A 158 7.53 -4.79 19.00
CA GLN A 158 8.25 -4.72 20.26
C GLN A 158 9.65 -5.37 20.24
N ASP A 159 9.99 -6.12 19.19
CA ASP A 159 11.30 -6.75 19.07
C ASP A 159 12.13 -6.04 18.00
N LEU A 160 13.20 -5.38 18.44
CA LEU A 160 14.15 -4.68 17.54
C LEU A 160 15.08 -5.64 16.78
N ARG A 161 14.87 -6.97 16.88
CA ARG A 161 15.67 -7.94 16.14
C ARG A 161 15.14 -8.10 14.72
N PRO A 162 16.04 -8.36 13.74
CA PRO A 162 15.62 -8.74 12.41
C PRO A 162 14.76 -10.01 12.44
N ASP A 163 13.58 -9.98 11.81
CA ASP A 163 12.79 -11.18 11.63
C ASP A 163 13.35 -12.01 10.46
N LEU A 164 13.88 -13.19 10.79
CA LEU A 164 14.50 -14.07 9.80
C LEU A 164 13.48 -14.77 8.89
N ASN A 165 12.18 -14.72 9.22
CA ASN A 165 11.13 -15.33 8.41
C ASN A 165 10.78 -14.51 7.16
N GLY A 166 11.23 -13.25 7.07
CA GLY A 166 11.06 -12.41 5.88
C GLY A 166 11.94 -12.79 4.67
N ASP A 167 12.83 -13.77 4.83
CA ASP A 167 13.68 -14.32 3.77
C ASP A 167 13.54 -15.84 3.76
N PRO A 168 13.17 -16.47 2.63
CA PRO A 168 13.07 -17.93 2.52
C PRO A 168 14.37 -18.67 2.89
N ALA A 169 15.53 -18.04 2.66
CA ALA A 169 16.83 -18.65 2.94
C ALA A 169 17.12 -18.76 4.45
N THR A 170 16.52 -17.90 5.25
CA THR A 170 16.75 -17.83 6.71
C THR A 170 15.52 -18.18 7.53
N ALA A 171 14.36 -18.36 6.88
CA ALA A 171 13.12 -18.72 7.57
C ALA A 171 13.23 -20.03 8.36
N SER A 172 12.57 -20.08 9.51
CA SER A 172 12.49 -21.26 10.34
C SER A 172 11.81 -22.43 9.60
N ARG A 173 12.13 -23.65 9.99
CA ARG A 173 11.42 -24.87 9.54
C ARG A 173 10.45 -25.40 10.58
N GLU A 174 10.41 -24.78 11.76
CA GLU A 174 9.51 -25.18 12.83
C GLU A 174 8.07 -24.74 12.54
N PRO A 175 7.08 -25.57 12.89
CA PRO A 175 5.67 -25.19 12.73
C PRO A 175 5.32 -23.93 13.52
N LEU A 176 4.58 -23.02 12.90
CA LEU A 176 4.13 -21.77 13.52
C LEU A 176 2.83 -21.93 14.33
N TYR A 177 1.98 -22.87 13.92
CA TYR A 177 0.60 -22.95 14.38
C TYR A 177 0.28 -24.29 15.01
N ARG A 178 -0.81 -24.29 15.80
CA ARG A 178 -1.45 -25.51 16.29
C ARG A 178 -2.91 -25.48 15.87
N LEU A 179 -3.37 -26.55 15.25
CA LEU A 179 -4.76 -26.69 14.85
C LEU A 179 -5.68 -26.51 16.07
N GLY A 180 -6.61 -25.58 15.97
CA GLY A 180 -7.63 -25.37 16.98
C GLY A 180 -8.82 -26.32 16.80
N SER A 181 -9.97 -25.94 17.28
CA SER A 181 -11.19 -26.73 17.13
C SER A 181 -11.78 -26.63 15.72
N VAL A 182 -12.24 -27.77 15.19
CA VAL A 182 -13.06 -27.82 13.97
C VAL A 182 -14.38 -28.48 14.31
N VAL A 183 -15.47 -27.72 14.33
CA VAL A 183 -16.79 -28.19 14.78
C VAL A 183 -17.90 -27.67 13.89
N LEU A 184 -18.96 -28.45 13.74
CA LEU A 184 -20.22 -28.01 13.17
C LEU A 184 -21.14 -27.58 14.32
N ALA A 185 -21.52 -26.29 14.38
CA ALA A 185 -22.31 -25.73 15.47
C ALA A 185 -23.49 -24.91 14.94
N GLU A 186 -24.52 -24.74 15.75
CA GLU A 186 -25.62 -23.81 15.46
C GLU A 186 -25.29 -22.42 16.02
N ARG A 187 -25.20 -21.44 15.16
CA ARG A 187 -25.22 -20.03 15.54
C ARG A 187 -26.67 -19.64 15.92
N ARG A 188 -26.85 -19.08 17.06
CA ARG A 188 -28.14 -18.63 17.57
C ARG A 188 -28.36 -17.18 17.16
N THR A 189 -29.22 -16.95 16.15
CA THR A 189 -29.43 -15.64 15.54
C THR A 189 -29.91 -14.61 16.55
N GLU A 190 -30.88 -14.95 17.43
CA GLU A 190 -31.38 -14.00 18.43
C GLU A 190 -30.30 -13.59 19.45
N VAL A 191 -29.42 -14.48 19.82
CA VAL A 191 -28.26 -14.14 20.70
C VAL A 191 -27.26 -13.26 19.97
N ALA A 192 -26.98 -13.55 18.71
CA ALA A 192 -26.10 -12.73 17.87
C ALA A 192 -26.65 -11.30 17.69
N GLU A 193 -27.93 -11.19 17.40
CA GLU A 193 -28.62 -9.91 17.27
C GLU A 193 -28.65 -9.14 18.61
N LEU A 194 -28.87 -9.84 19.74
CA LEU A 194 -28.78 -9.21 21.06
C LEU A 194 -27.36 -8.69 21.36
N LEU A 195 -26.32 -9.47 21.03
CA LEU A 195 -24.94 -9.02 21.18
C LEU A 195 -24.64 -7.75 20.37
N ALA A 196 -25.11 -7.68 19.13
CA ALA A 196 -24.94 -6.52 18.28
C ALA A 196 -25.76 -5.30 18.79
N ASP A 197 -27.01 -5.52 19.28
CA ASP A 197 -27.83 -4.47 19.90
C ASP A 197 -27.12 -3.88 21.14
N VAL A 198 -26.58 -4.75 22.00
CA VAL A 198 -25.83 -4.34 23.19
C VAL A 198 -24.55 -3.61 22.82
N ALA A 199 -23.77 -4.12 21.84
CA ALA A 199 -22.53 -3.48 21.38
C ALA A 199 -22.78 -2.05 20.87
N ALA A 200 -23.84 -1.85 20.08
CA ALA A 200 -24.20 -0.53 19.56
C ALA A 200 -24.59 0.45 20.69
N LEU A 201 -25.47 0.03 21.61
CA LEU A 201 -25.96 0.91 22.67
C LEU A 201 -24.95 1.14 23.78
N ALA A 202 -24.19 0.11 24.19
CA ALA A 202 -23.15 0.24 25.22
C ALA A 202 -21.97 1.07 24.70
N GLY A 203 -21.52 0.81 23.46
CA GLY A 203 -20.47 1.61 22.84
C GLY A 203 -20.89 3.07 22.70
N LEU A 204 -22.09 3.35 22.22
CA LEU A 204 -22.61 4.72 22.16
C LEU A 204 -22.68 5.37 23.55
N MET A 205 -23.16 4.63 24.54
CA MET A 205 -23.21 5.12 25.93
C MET A 205 -21.84 5.60 26.41
N HIS A 206 -20.78 4.87 26.10
CA HIS A 206 -19.41 5.25 26.51
C HIS A 206 -18.89 6.50 25.80
N GLU A 207 -19.32 6.77 24.59
CA GLU A 207 -18.92 7.96 23.82
C GLU A 207 -19.67 9.24 24.23
N LEU A 208 -20.86 9.12 24.83
CA LEU A 208 -21.62 10.26 25.28
C LEU A 208 -21.03 10.88 26.55
N PRO A 209 -21.10 12.23 26.72
CA PRO A 209 -20.70 12.92 27.95
C PRO A 209 -21.31 12.32 29.21
N LEU A 210 -20.56 12.31 30.31
CA LEU A 210 -21.00 11.69 31.59
C LEU A 210 -22.28 12.29 32.14
N ASP A 211 -22.57 13.56 31.86
CA ASP A 211 -23.77 14.30 32.31
C ASP A 211 -24.90 14.25 31.27
N ALA A 212 -24.70 13.61 30.11
CA ALA A 212 -25.72 13.55 29.08
C ALA A 212 -26.93 12.69 29.51
N PRO A 213 -28.17 13.21 29.46
CA PRO A 213 -29.35 12.44 29.81
C PRO A 213 -29.53 11.15 28.99
N ARG A 214 -29.11 11.16 27.73
CA ARG A 214 -29.14 9.98 26.86
C ARG A 214 -28.22 8.87 27.37
N ARG A 215 -27.01 9.19 27.84
CA ARG A 215 -26.09 8.22 28.45
C ARG A 215 -26.76 7.47 29.62
N HIS A 216 -27.39 8.21 30.53
CA HIS A 216 -28.05 7.61 31.69
C HIS A 216 -29.27 6.74 31.29
N ARG A 217 -30.03 7.18 30.27
CA ARG A 217 -31.15 6.38 29.74
C ARG A 217 -30.66 5.07 29.14
N LEU A 218 -29.57 5.11 28.35
CA LEU A 218 -28.96 3.91 27.78
C LEU A 218 -28.47 2.94 28.84
N LEU A 219 -27.81 3.43 29.88
CA LEU A 219 -27.39 2.59 31.00
C LEU A 219 -28.55 1.89 31.69
N ARG A 220 -29.67 2.59 31.91
CA ARG A 220 -30.87 2.00 32.55
C ARG A 220 -31.54 0.96 31.66
N VAL A 221 -31.59 1.20 30.36
CA VAL A 221 -32.18 0.24 29.40
C VAL A 221 -31.27 -1.02 29.28
N LEU A 222 -29.96 -0.85 29.26
CA LEU A 222 -28.98 -1.98 29.26
C LEU A 222 -29.08 -2.78 30.57
N ASP A 223 -29.20 -2.13 31.71
CA ASP A 223 -29.42 -2.80 33.00
C ASP A 223 -30.74 -3.56 33.04
N ALA A 224 -31.85 -2.97 32.54
CA ALA A 224 -33.13 -3.66 32.42
C ALA A 224 -33.07 -4.87 31.48
N MET A 225 -32.29 -4.82 30.42
CA MET A 225 -31.97 -5.98 29.56
C MET A 225 -31.26 -7.09 30.35
N VAL A 226 -30.24 -6.76 31.15
CA VAL A 226 -29.57 -7.73 32.01
C VAL A 226 -30.50 -8.38 33.01
N GLU A 227 -31.50 -7.66 33.57
CA GLU A 227 -32.51 -8.20 34.45
C GLU A 227 -33.52 -9.11 33.72
N THR A 228 -33.75 -8.85 32.42
CA THR A 228 -34.75 -9.58 31.62
C THR A 228 -34.22 -10.89 31.06
N VAL A 229 -32.95 -10.94 30.72
CA VAL A 229 -32.30 -12.15 30.15
C VAL A 229 -31.93 -13.10 31.26
N ASP A 230 -32.48 -14.33 31.21
CA ASP A 230 -32.13 -15.38 32.15
C ASP A 230 -30.69 -15.87 31.90
N PRO A 231 -29.77 -15.70 32.87
CA PRO A 231 -28.39 -16.13 32.70
C PRO A 231 -28.21 -17.65 32.51
N ASP A 232 -29.18 -18.45 32.89
CA ASP A 232 -29.20 -19.89 32.74
C ASP A 232 -29.93 -20.36 31.47
N ASP A 233 -30.73 -19.46 30.85
CA ASP A 233 -31.40 -19.69 29.56
C ASP A 233 -31.34 -18.44 28.66
N VAL A 234 -30.08 -18.03 28.32
CA VAL A 234 -29.86 -16.90 27.39
C VAL A 234 -30.58 -17.13 26.05
N PRO A 235 -30.48 -18.31 25.39
CA PRO A 235 -31.16 -18.51 24.10
C PRO A 235 -32.68 -18.34 24.14
N GLY A 236 -33.33 -18.86 25.20
CA GLY A 236 -34.76 -18.76 25.35
C GLY A 236 -35.26 -17.34 25.69
N THR A 237 -34.41 -16.50 26.22
CA THR A 237 -34.75 -15.15 26.70
C THR A 237 -34.13 -14.00 25.92
N ALA A 238 -33.25 -14.27 24.93
CA ALA A 238 -32.57 -13.26 24.11
C ALA A 238 -33.57 -12.33 23.39
N ALA A 239 -34.63 -12.87 22.82
CA ALA A 239 -35.69 -12.08 22.16
C ALA A 239 -36.36 -11.10 23.10
N ALA A 240 -36.60 -11.49 24.37
CA ALA A 240 -37.13 -10.60 25.39
C ALA A 240 -36.15 -9.49 25.75
N GLY A 241 -34.86 -9.82 25.86
CA GLY A 241 -33.78 -8.83 26.04
C GLY A 241 -33.74 -7.80 24.93
N ARG A 242 -33.83 -8.23 23.68
CA ARG A 242 -33.88 -7.35 22.49
C ARG A 242 -35.13 -6.45 22.52
N ALA A 243 -36.28 -6.97 22.94
CA ALA A 243 -37.49 -6.18 23.06
C ALA A 243 -37.35 -5.02 24.06
N VAL A 244 -36.56 -5.19 25.12
CA VAL A 244 -36.23 -4.13 26.07
C VAL A 244 -35.36 -3.05 25.43
N LEU A 245 -34.39 -3.42 24.55
CA LEU A 245 -33.49 -2.49 23.87
C LEU A 245 -34.14 -1.76 22.67
N ALA A 246 -35.15 -2.35 22.06
CA ALA A 246 -35.76 -1.87 20.80
C ALA A 246 -36.18 -0.39 20.82
N PRO A 247 -36.85 0.16 21.89
CA PRO A 247 -37.20 1.58 21.93
C PRO A 247 -35.98 2.52 21.94
N ALA A 248 -34.84 2.09 22.49
CA ALA A 248 -33.61 2.87 22.51
C ALA A 248 -32.91 2.86 21.14
N LEU A 249 -32.96 1.73 20.43
CA LEU A 249 -32.46 1.58 19.07
C LEU A 249 -33.33 2.34 18.04
N ALA A 250 -34.64 2.39 18.24
CA ALA A 250 -35.56 3.08 17.34
C ALA A 250 -35.61 4.61 17.53
N ALA A 251 -34.94 5.16 18.56
CA ALA A 251 -34.87 6.59 18.76
C ALA A 251 -34.01 7.25 17.67
N PRO A 252 -34.59 8.17 16.83
CA PRO A 252 -33.90 8.69 15.67
C PRO A 252 -32.80 9.70 16.02
N ALA A 253 -31.77 9.76 15.21
CA ALA A 253 -30.75 10.79 15.25
C ALA A 253 -31.35 12.19 15.03
N VAL A 254 -30.69 13.21 15.57
CA VAL A 254 -31.12 14.60 15.34
C VAL A 254 -31.02 14.95 13.86
N ALA A 255 -31.84 15.88 13.38
CA ALA A 255 -31.89 16.28 11.98
C ALA A 255 -30.55 16.79 11.44
N SER A 256 -29.74 17.42 12.31
CA SER A 256 -28.41 17.93 11.99
C SER A 256 -27.28 16.94 12.24
N ALA A 257 -27.58 15.67 12.47
CA ALA A 257 -26.54 14.65 12.66
C ALA A 257 -25.68 14.53 11.40
N HIS A 258 -24.35 14.45 11.60
CA HIS A 258 -23.40 14.16 10.53
C HIS A 258 -23.72 12.81 9.88
N THR A 259 -23.57 12.70 8.57
CA THR A 259 -23.79 11.44 7.85
C THR A 259 -22.44 10.82 7.48
N LEU A 260 -22.24 9.56 7.83
CA LEU A 260 -21.12 8.75 7.38
C LEU A 260 -21.62 7.78 6.29
N VAL A 261 -21.06 7.89 5.09
CA VAL A 261 -21.29 6.92 4.02
C VAL A 261 -20.30 5.78 4.24
N ALA A 262 -20.79 4.65 4.71
CA ALA A 262 -19.99 3.47 4.99
C ALA A 262 -19.82 2.64 3.71
N THR A 263 -18.58 2.46 3.26
CA THR A 263 -18.25 1.64 2.09
C THR A 263 -17.32 0.52 2.54
N GLY A 264 -17.70 -0.73 2.26
CA GLY A 264 -16.83 -1.87 2.51
C GLY A 264 -15.53 -1.72 1.72
N HIS A 265 -14.42 -2.01 2.36
CA HIS A 265 -13.08 -1.91 1.77
C HIS A 265 -12.14 -2.94 2.40
N ALA A 266 -11.14 -3.36 1.67
CA ALA A 266 -10.01 -4.11 2.17
C ALA A 266 -8.78 -3.58 1.46
N HIS A 267 -7.97 -2.78 2.14
CA HIS A 267 -6.64 -2.46 1.65
C HIS A 267 -5.80 -3.75 1.68
N ILE A 268 -5.33 -4.19 0.51
CA ILE A 268 -4.49 -5.38 0.38
C ILE A 268 -3.20 -4.95 -0.30
N ASP A 269 -2.09 -5.04 0.43
CA ASP A 269 -0.79 -4.75 -0.14
C ASP A 269 -0.44 -5.75 -1.22
N SER A 270 -0.06 -5.27 -2.41
CA SER A 270 0.36 -6.12 -3.53
C SER A 270 1.67 -6.87 -3.25
N ALA A 271 2.45 -6.39 -2.29
CA ALA A 271 3.49 -7.09 -1.52
C ALA A 271 3.86 -6.19 -0.35
N TRP A 272 4.23 -6.74 0.80
CA TRP A 272 4.70 -5.99 1.97
C TRP A 272 5.40 -6.92 2.97
N LEU A 273 4.71 -7.37 4.02
CA LEU A 273 5.18 -8.39 4.96
C LEU A 273 4.94 -9.81 4.43
N TRP A 274 4.63 -9.93 3.15
CA TRP A 274 4.45 -11.15 2.38
C TRP A 274 4.81 -10.93 0.91
N PRO A 275 5.23 -11.98 0.19
CA PRO A 275 5.57 -11.88 -1.22
C PRO A 275 4.33 -11.81 -2.11
N VAL A 276 4.50 -11.35 -3.36
CA VAL A 276 3.42 -11.26 -4.38
C VAL A 276 2.63 -12.56 -4.52
N ARG A 277 3.29 -13.73 -4.48
CA ARG A 277 2.60 -15.02 -4.57
C ARG A 277 1.56 -15.22 -3.47
N GLU A 278 1.79 -14.67 -2.28
CA GLU A 278 0.85 -14.73 -1.18
C GLU A 278 -0.26 -13.69 -1.31
N THR A 279 0.03 -12.54 -1.90
CA THR A 279 -1.00 -11.53 -2.22
C THR A 279 -2.08 -12.09 -3.13
N ILE A 280 -1.71 -12.86 -4.15
CA ILE A 280 -2.67 -13.51 -5.07
C ILE A 280 -3.67 -14.36 -4.27
N ARG A 281 -3.18 -15.12 -3.28
CA ARG A 281 -3.99 -15.95 -2.40
C ARG A 281 -4.82 -15.14 -1.40
N LYS A 282 -4.24 -14.05 -0.85
CA LYS A 282 -4.96 -13.09 0.02
C LYS A 282 -6.13 -12.44 -0.70
N CYS A 283 -5.92 -12.02 -1.95
CA CYS A 283 -6.99 -11.49 -2.79
C CYS A 283 -8.12 -12.52 -2.98
N ALA A 284 -7.78 -13.78 -3.29
CA ALA A 284 -8.78 -14.83 -3.44
C ALA A 284 -9.56 -15.09 -2.15
N ARG A 285 -8.90 -15.09 -0.99
CA ARG A 285 -9.53 -15.22 0.33
C ARG A 285 -10.46 -14.05 0.61
N THR A 286 -9.96 -12.84 0.53
CA THR A 286 -10.74 -11.62 0.83
C THR A 286 -11.94 -11.50 -0.11
N PHE A 287 -11.73 -11.61 -1.42
CA PHE A 287 -12.82 -11.43 -2.38
C PHE A 287 -13.85 -12.55 -2.34
N SER A 288 -13.48 -13.78 -1.97
CA SER A 288 -14.46 -14.84 -1.74
C SER A 288 -15.34 -14.57 -0.51
N SER A 289 -14.77 -14.01 0.55
CA SER A 289 -15.53 -13.57 1.73
C SER A 289 -16.44 -12.38 1.42
N VAL A 290 -15.92 -11.39 0.67
CA VAL A 290 -16.71 -10.24 0.20
C VAL A 290 -17.89 -10.70 -0.66
N ALA A 291 -17.68 -11.64 -1.59
CA ALA A 291 -18.75 -12.19 -2.41
C ALA A 291 -19.81 -12.91 -1.56
N ALA A 292 -19.39 -13.71 -0.59
CA ALA A 292 -20.32 -14.38 0.32
C ALA A 292 -21.12 -13.39 1.17
N LEU A 293 -20.49 -12.31 1.65
CA LEU A 293 -21.14 -11.27 2.44
C LEU A 293 -22.13 -10.45 1.60
N ALA A 294 -21.79 -10.13 0.34
CA ALA A 294 -22.66 -9.42 -0.59
C ALA A 294 -23.88 -10.25 -1.03
N GLU A 295 -23.74 -11.57 -1.07
CA GLU A 295 -24.87 -12.49 -1.33
C GLU A 295 -25.81 -12.58 -0.13
N ASP A 296 -25.30 -12.44 1.09
CA ASP A 296 -26.08 -12.45 2.34
C ASP A 296 -26.76 -11.10 2.62
N ASP A 297 -26.13 -9.98 2.26
CA ASP A 297 -26.65 -8.61 2.51
C ASP A 297 -26.73 -7.80 1.19
N PRO A 298 -27.94 -7.63 0.63
CA PRO A 298 -28.13 -6.88 -0.61
C PRO A 298 -27.79 -5.39 -0.53
N ALA A 299 -27.71 -4.81 0.69
CA ALA A 299 -27.32 -3.41 0.88
C ALA A 299 -25.79 -3.22 0.93
N PHE A 300 -25.04 -4.30 1.06
CA PHE A 300 -23.59 -4.23 1.16
C PHE A 300 -22.95 -3.75 -0.16
N VAL A 301 -22.03 -2.77 -0.05
CA VAL A 301 -21.24 -2.26 -1.16
C VAL A 301 -19.76 -2.35 -0.78
N PHE A 302 -18.94 -2.87 -1.68
CA PHE A 302 -17.50 -3.04 -1.51
C PHE A 302 -16.71 -2.33 -2.61
N ALA A 303 -15.74 -1.50 -2.23
CA ALA A 303 -14.82 -0.82 -3.13
C ALA A 303 -13.49 -1.58 -3.28
N CYS A 304 -13.01 -1.75 -4.52
CA CYS A 304 -11.76 -2.41 -4.86
C CYS A 304 -10.90 -1.53 -5.77
N SER A 305 -9.68 -1.21 -5.39
CA SER A 305 -8.87 -0.13 -5.96
C SER A 305 -7.73 -0.55 -6.89
N GLN A 306 -7.39 -1.84 -7.03
CA GLN A 306 -6.21 -2.29 -7.76
C GLN A 306 -6.56 -3.26 -8.88
N ALA A 307 -6.41 -2.81 -10.14
CA ALA A 307 -6.68 -3.64 -11.32
C ALA A 307 -5.81 -4.90 -11.38
N GLN A 308 -4.55 -4.81 -10.92
CA GLN A 308 -3.64 -5.96 -10.86
C GLN A 308 -4.18 -7.10 -9.99
N GLN A 309 -4.81 -6.79 -8.87
CA GLN A 309 -5.37 -7.82 -7.99
C GLN A 309 -6.51 -8.58 -8.66
N LEU A 310 -7.35 -7.86 -9.38
CA LEU A 310 -8.45 -8.47 -10.15
C LEU A 310 -7.94 -9.23 -11.38
N ALA A 311 -6.82 -8.79 -11.99
CA ALA A 311 -6.16 -9.54 -13.04
C ALA A 311 -5.65 -10.90 -12.53
N TRP A 312 -5.04 -10.95 -11.35
CA TRP A 312 -4.64 -12.22 -10.71
C TRP A 312 -5.84 -13.12 -10.41
N ILE A 313 -6.96 -12.55 -9.97
CA ILE A 313 -8.18 -13.34 -9.75
C ILE A 313 -8.76 -13.86 -11.06
N LYS A 314 -8.78 -13.06 -12.12
CA LYS A 314 -9.20 -13.50 -13.46
C LYS A 314 -8.41 -14.70 -13.94
N ASP A 315 -7.08 -14.65 -13.77
CA ASP A 315 -6.18 -15.71 -14.27
C ASP A 315 -6.19 -16.96 -13.38
N GLY A 316 -6.18 -16.80 -12.06
CA GLY A 316 -6.04 -17.90 -11.12
C GLY A 316 -7.35 -18.47 -10.56
N TYR A 317 -8.44 -17.67 -10.55
CA TYR A 317 -9.71 -17.99 -9.89
C TYR A 317 -10.92 -17.53 -10.74
N PRO A 318 -11.08 -18.05 -11.97
CA PRO A 318 -12.07 -17.53 -12.94
C PRO A 318 -13.52 -17.59 -12.44
N ASP A 319 -13.90 -18.59 -11.66
CA ASP A 319 -15.26 -18.68 -11.10
C ASP A 319 -15.53 -17.56 -10.07
N LEU A 320 -14.53 -17.24 -9.24
CA LEU A 320 -14.60 -16.12 -8.32
C LEU A 320 -14.68 -14.80 -9.09
N PHE A 321 -13.88 -14.65 -10.15
CA PHE A 321 -13.91 -13.45 -10.98
C PHE A 321 -15.29 -13.22 -11.60
N ALA A 322 -15.93 -14.27 -12.11
CA ALA A 322 -17.29 -14.20 -12.64
C ALA A 322 -18.33 -13.80 -11.56
N ARG A 323 -18.16 -14.29 -10.31
CA ARG A 323 -19.00 -13.85 -9.17
C ARG A 323 -18.81 -12.35 -8.91
N LEU A 324 -17.58 -11.84 -8.91
CA LEU A 324 -17.29 -10.41 -8.73
C LEU A 324 -17.88 -9.55 -9.84
N GLN A 325 -17.83 -9.99 -11.10
CA GLN A 325 -18.49 -9.33 -12.24
C GLN A 325 -20.00 -9.26 -12.03
N ALA A 326 -20.62 -10.35 -11.56
CA ALA A 326 -22.05 -10.37 -11.27
C ALA A 326 -22.44 -9.43 -10.11
N LEU A 327 -21.59 -9.29 -9.11
CA LEU A 327 -21.77 -8.33 -8.02
C LEU A 327 -21.59 -6.88 -8.51
N ALA A 328 -20.63 -6.64 -9.39
CA ALA A 328 -20.41 -5.33 -9.99
C ALA A 328 -21.63 -4.88 -10.82
N ALA A 329 -22.20 -5.79 -11.59
CA ALA A 329 -23.43 -5.52 -12.35
C ALA A 329 -24.65 -5.15 -11.46
N ARG A 330 -24.61 -5.54 -10.16
CA ARG A 330 -25.64 -5.15 -9.17
C ARG A 330 -25.25 -3.92 -8.34
N GLY A 331 -24.05 -3.34 -8.57
CA GLY A 331 -23.53 -2.21 -7.80
C GLY A 331 -23.02 -2.56 -6.41
N GLN A 332 -22.86 -3.85 -6.09
CA GLN A 332 -22.33 -4.30 -4.79
C GLN A 332 -20.80 -4.42 -4.75
N PHE A 333 -20.15 -4.62 -5.88
CA PHE A 333 -18.70 -4.60 -6.03
C PHE A 333 -18.34 -3.45 -6.95
N VAL A 334 -17.61 -2.46 -6.44
CA VAL A 334 -17.34 -1.21 -7.13
C VAL A 334 -15.84 -1.09 -7.39
N PRO A 335 -15.36 -1.27 -8.64
CA PRO A 335 -14.00 -0.91 -9.01
C PRO A 335 -13.77 0.60 -8.84
N VAL A 336 -12.73 0.97 -8.11
CA VAL A 336 -12.33 2.36 -7.83
C VAL A 336 -10.84 2.57 -8.12
N GLY A 337 -10.33 3.79 -8.00
CA GLY A 337 -8.91 4.13 -8.06
C GLY A 337 -8.39 4.36 -9.46
N GLY A 338 -8.86 3.64 -10.44
CA GLY A 338 -8.45 3.78 -11.85
C GLY A 338 -6.99 3.42 -12.16
N MET A 339 -6.20 2.98 -11.19
CA MET A 339 -4.79 2.64 -11.34
C MET A 339 -4.56 1.13 -11.44
N TRP A 340 -3.41 0.75 -11.99
CA TRP A 340 -2.98 -0.65 -12.06
C TRP A 340 -2.74 -1.23 -10.67
N VAL A 341 -1.99 -0.50 -9.83
CA VAL A 341 -1.83 -0.72 -8.39
C VAL A 341 -1.99 0.59 -7.64
N GLU A 342 -2.13 0.56 -6.32
CA GLU A 342 -1.96 1.72 -5.46
C GLU A 342 -0.47 2.08 -5.40
N ALA A 343 0.00 2.85 -6.39
CA ALA A 343 1.41 3.11 -6.60
C ALA A 343 1.96 4.15 -5.61
N ASP A 344 3.28 4.10 -5.37
CA ASP A 344 4.03 5.27 -4.91
C ASP A 344 3.79 6.44 -5.88
N THR A 345 3.56 7.64 -5.37
CA THR A 345 3.25 8.83 -6.17
C THR A 345 4.32 9.90 -6.10
N ASN A 346 5.49 9.58 -5.57
CA ASN A 346 6.64 10.47 -5.51
C ASN A 346 7.76 10.07 -6.48
N MET A 347 8.14 8.79 -6.52
CA MET A 347 9.33 8.32 -7.22
C MET A 347 9.13 7.83 -8.65
N PRO A 348 7.98 7.24 -9.06
CA PRO A 348 7.75 6.89 -10.46
C PRO A 348 7.91 8.07 -11.39
N GLY A 349 8.33 7.83 -12.63
CA GLY A 349 8.41 8.87 -13.66
C GLY A 349 7.03 9.29 -14.15
N SER A 350 6.97 10.42 -14.85
CA SER A 350 5.72 11.01 -15.39
C SER A 350 4.94 10.05 -16.26
N GLU A 351 5.61 9.38 -17.19
CA GLU A 351 4.98 8.41 -18.11
C GLU A 351 4.44 7.19 -17.35
N ALA A 352 5.21 6.66 -16.40
CA ALA A 352 4.79 5.52 -15.60
C ALA A 352 3.53 5.86 -14.79
N MET A 353 3.47 7.05 -14.19
CA MET A 353 2.29 7.51 -13.47
C MET A 353 1.05 7.62 -14.38
N ALA A 354 1.21 8.12 -15.59
CA ALA A 354 0.12 8.13 -16.58
C ALA A 354 -0.29 6.70 -16.97
N ARG A 355 0.68 5.77 -17.11
CA ARG A 355 0.42 4.37 -17.46
C ARG A 355 -0.28 3.58 -16.35
N GLN A 356 -0.10 3.94 -15.07
CA GLN A 356 -0.91 3.39 -13.97
C GLN A 356 -2.40 3.57 -14.29
N PHE A 357 -2.83 4.78 -14.66
CA PHE A 357 -4.22 5.05 -15.03
C PHE A 357 -4.62 4.40 -16.36
N VAL A 358 -3.77 4.44 -17.38
CA VAL A 358 -4.07 3.83 -18.69
C VAL A 358 -4.32 2.34 -18.57
N GLN A 359 -3.50 1.62 -17.80
CA GLN A 359 -3.67 0.17 -17.63
C GLN A 359 -4.84 -0.16 -16.71
N GLY A 360 -5.01 0.58 -15.62
CA GLY A 360 -6.07 0.33 -14.65
C GLY A 360 -7.46 0.66 -15.20
N THR A 361 -7.66 1.86 -15.75
CA THR A 361 -8.97 2.26 -16.32
C THR A 361 -9.37 1.37 -17.49
N ARG A 362 -8.41 1.00 -18.36
CA ARG A 362 -8.68 0.06 -19.45
C ARG A 362 -9.17 -1.28 -18.90
N PHE A 363 -8.48 -1.85 -17.92
CA PHE A 363 -8.88 -3.13 -17.33
C PHE A 363 -10.28 -3.06 -16.72
N PHE A 364 -10.61 -2.02 -15.96
CA PHE A 364 -11.93 -1.85 -15.36
C PHE A 364 -13.04 -1.66 -16.41
N ALA A 365 -12.76 -0.91 -17.48
CA ALA A 365 -13.71 -0.74 -18.58
C ALA A 365 -13.92 -2.05 -19.34
N GLU A 366 -12.85 -2.78 -19.69
CA GLU A 366 -12.93 -4.03 -20.45
C GLU A 366 -13.59 -5.16 -19.64
N GLU A 367 -13.29 -5.29 -18.36
CA GLU A 367 -13.70 -6.42 -17.55
C GLU A 367 -14.99 -6.19 -16.74
N PHE A 368 -15.25 -4.95 -16.35
CA PHE A 368 -16.40 -4.60 -15.49
C PHE A 368 -17.36 -3.61 -16.13
N GLY A 369 -17.04 -3.04 -17.30
CA GLY A 369 -17.83 -1.99 -17.94
C GLY A 369 -17.93 -0.72 -17.11
N THR A 370 -16.94 -0.45 -16.26
CA THR A 370 -16.94 0.66 -15.30
C THR A 370 -15.91 1.71 -15.69
N ASP A 371 -16.36 2.97 -15.79
CA ASP A 371 -15.48 4.13 -15.86
C ASP A 371 -15.21 4.61 -14.42
N CYS A 372 -13.98 4.41 -13.93
CA CYS A 372 -13.57 4.96 -12.63
C CYS A 372 -13.47 6.48 -12.72
N GLU A 373 -14.03 7.20 -11.77
CA GLU A 373 -13.98 8.66 -11.67
C GLU A 373 -13.25 9.14 -10.41
N GLU A 374 -12.96 8.25 -9.49
CA GLU A 374 -12.25 8.49 -8.23
C GLU A 374 -10.88 7.83 -8.20
N VAL A 375 -9.87 8.57 -7.76
CA VAL A 375 -8.57 8.04 -7.34
C VAL A 375 -8.70 7.55 -5.90
N TRP A 376 -8.12 6.39 -5.61
CA TRP A 376 -8.23 5.75 -4.31
C TRP A 376 -6.86 5.25 -3.84
N LEU A 377 -6.20 6.03 -2.98
CA LEU A 377 -4.85 5.78 -2.49
C LEU A 377 -4.82 5.96 -0.96
N PRO A 378 -5.36 5.00 -0.21
CA PRO A 378 -5.55 5.16 1.24
C PRO A 378 -4.21 5.19 2.01
N ASP A 379 -3.18 4.47 1.54
CA ASP A 379 -1.94 4.25 2.29
C ASP A 379 -0.65 4.72 1.60
N THR A 380 -0.71 5.38 0.45
CA THR A 380 0.47 5.88 -0.27
C THR A 380 1.19 7.00 0.50
N PHE A 381 2.53 7.02 0.45
CA PHE A 381 3.41 7.81 1.34
C PHE A 381 3.62 9.26 0.88
N GLY A 382 2.55 10.01 0.74
CA GLY A 382 2.57 11.39 0.27
C GLY A 382 2.36 11.51 -1.25
N TYR A 383 1.97 12.70 -1.70
CA TYR A 383 1.44 12.93 -3.03
C TYR A 383 2.10 14.15 -3.67
N SER A 384 2.71 13.94 -4.85
CA SER A 384 3.43 14.99 -5.54
C SER A 384 2.52 16.10 -6.06
N ALA A 385 3.05 17.30 -6.15
CA ALA A 385 2.32 18.48 -6.65
C ALA A 385 1.92 18.38 -8.15
N GLY A 386 2.48 17.44 -8.90
CA GLY A 386 2.12 17.17 -10.29
C GLY A 386 0.95 16.20 -10.46
N LEU A 387 0.58 15.46 -9.41
CA LEU A 387 -0.41 14.39 -9.49
C LEU A 387 -1.83 14.88 -9.85
N PRO A 388 -2.35 16.02 -9.36
CA PRO A 388 -3.67 16.50 -9.77
C PRO A 388 -3.83 16.64 -11.28
N GLY A 389 -2.82 17.15 -11.99
CA GLY A 389 -2.83 17.27 -13.45
C GLY A 389 -2.92 15.90 -14.14
N VAL A 390 -2.19 14.90 -13.65
CA VAL A 390 -2.26 13.53 -14.17
C VAL A 390 -3.65 12.93 -13.94
N CYS A 391 -4.21 13.08 -12.73
CA CYS A 391 -5.54 12.58 -12.40
C CYS A 391 -6.63 13.18 -13.29
N VAL A 392 -6.62 14.51 -13.44
CA VAL A 392 -7.60 15.22 -14.29
C VAL A 392 -7.44 14.82 -15.77
N ALA A 393 -6.20 14.69 -16.27
CA ALA A 393 -5.93 14.23 -17.63
C ALA A 393 -6.40 12.76 -17.85
N ALA A 394 -6.38 11.94 -16.82
CA ALA A 394 -6.91 10.57 -16.84
C ALA A 394 -8.45 10.51 -16.73
N GLY A 395 -9.14 11.65 -16.58
CA GLY A 395 -10.60 11.72 -16.44
C GLY A 395 -11.12 11.57 -15.01
N MET A 396 -10.24 11.56 -14.02
CA MET A 396 -10.62 11.47 -12.61
C MET A 396 -11.21 12.79 -12.12
N LYS A 397 -12.26 12.70 -11.31
CA LYS A 397 -12.98 13.83 -10.72
C LYS A 397 -12.71 14.00 -9.24
N TRP A 398 -12.41 12.87 -8.55
CA TRP A 398 -12.33 12.80 -7.11
C TRP A 398 -11.06 12.08 -6.65
N PHE A 399 -10.59 12.45 -5.48
CA PHE A 399 -9.39 11.87 -4.88
C PHE A 399 -9.64 11.51 -3.42
N LEU A 400 -9.31 10.28 -3.05
CA LEU A 400 -9.36 9.79 -1.69
C LEU A 400 -7.98 9.39 -1.21
N THR A 401 -7.64 9.86 -0.03
CA THR A 401 -6.57 9.30 0.80
C THR A 401 -6.89 9.47 2.28
N GLN A 402 -6.19 8.71 3.11
CA GLN A 402 -6.25 8.83 4.56
C GLN A 402 -4.85 9.01 5.17
N LYS A 403 -3.78 8.61 4.45
CA LYS A 403 -2.40 8.54 4.98
C LYS A 403 -1.88 9.83 5.60
N ILE A 404 -2.30 10.99 5.10
CA ILE A 404 -1.84 12.30 5.62
C ILE A 404 -2.31 12.57 7.06
N SER A 405 -3.32 11.87 7.56
CA SER A 405 -3.71 11.93 8.98
C SER A 405 -2.62 11.41 9.94
N TRP A 406 -1.63 10.65 9.39
CA TRP A 406 -0.48 10.13 10.14
C TRP A 406 0.65 11.14 10.32
N ASN A 407 0.53 12.34 9.78
CA ASN A 407 1.52 13.41 9.96
C ASN A 407 1.87 13.62 11.43
N GLN A 408 3.18 13.65 11.74
CA GLN A 408 3.69 13.70 13.10
C GLN A 408 3.61 15.09 13.72
N THR A 409 3.72 16.16 12.93
CA THR A 409 3.83 17.53 13.42
C THR A 409 2.61 18.37 13.05
N ASN A 410 2.22 18.37 11.78
CA ASN A 410 1.14 19.23 11.28
C ASN A 410 -0.09 18.40 10.92
N ARG A 411 -1.27 18.97 11.13
CA ARG A 411 -2.53 18.36 10.69
C ARG A 411 -3.08 19.12 9.50
N MET A 412 -3.59 18.38 8.50
CA MET A 412 -4.31 19.01 7.40
C MET A 412 -5.50 19.80 7.95
N PRO A 413 -5.68 21.07 7.49
CA PRO A 413 -6.73 21.94 8.02
C PRO A 413 -8.13 21.53 7.54
N HIS A 414 -8.25 20.71 6.52
CA HIS A 414 -9.50 20.30 5.86
C HIS A 414 -9.56 18.80 5.65
N HIS A 415 -10.75 18.24 5.72
CA HIS A 415 -11.04 16.85 5.30
C HIS A 415 -11.65 16.82 3.90
N THR A 416 -12.31 17.92 3.48
CA THR A 416 -12.94 18.04 2.16
C THR A 416 -12.49 19.35 1.52
N PHE A 417 -11.80 19.26 0.37
CA PHE A 417 -11.17 20.42 -0.27
C PHE A 417 -10.90 20.18 -1.77
N TRP A 418 -10.58 21.24 -2.48
CA TRP A 418 -10.01 21.16 -3.82
C TRP A 418 -8.49 21.09 -3.73
N TRP A 419 -7.88 20.04 -4.27
CA TRP A 419 -6.44 19.93 -4.40
C TRP A 419 -5.99 20.45 -5.76
N GLU A 420 -5.12 21.48 -5.76
CA GLU A 420 -4.62 22.14 -6.98
C GLU A 420 -3.16 21.76 -7.23
N GLY A 421 -2.89 21.28 -8.45
CA GLY A 421 -1.55 20.93 -8.92
C GLY A 421 -0.75 22.10 -9.48
N ILE A 422 0.49 21.81 -9.90
CA ILE A 422 1.44 22.79 -10.48
C ILE A 422 0.96 23.40 -11.80
N ASP A 423 0.04 22.77 -12.50
CA ASP A 423 -0.54 23.19 -13.75
C ASP A 423 -1.89 23.93 -13.57
N GLY A 424 -2.34 24.12 -12.34
CA GLY A 424 -3.64 24.71 -12.00
C GLY A 424 -4.83 23.76 -12.10
N SER A 425 -4.61 22.50 -12.46
CA SER A 425 -5.66 21.48 -12.42
C SER A 425 -6.12 21.23 -10.98
N ARG A 426 -7.45 21.07 -10.79
CA ARG A 426 -8.05 20.83 -9.48
C ARG A 426 -8.81 19.52 -9.46
N ILE A 427 -8.65 18.75 -8.36
CA ILE A 427 -9.42 17.55 -8.10
C ILE A 427 -10.07 17.64 -6.72
N PHE A 428 -11.36 17.28 -6.62
CA PHE A 428 -12.10 17.33 -5.36
C PHE A 428 -11.64 16.19 -4.47
N THR A 429 -11.13 16.50 -3.28
CA THR A 429 -10.40 15.59 -2.40
C THR A 429 -11.12 15.40 -1.08
N HIS A 430 -11.10 14.17 -0.57
CA HIS A 430 -11.63 13.84 0.75
C HIS A 430 -10.68 12.95 1.55
N PHE A 431 -10.50 13.31 2.82
CA PHE A 431 -9.83 12.49 3.83
C PHE A 431 -10.87 11.96 4.81
N PRO A 432 -11.05 10.63 4.93
CA PRO A 432 -11.95 10.06 5.92
C PRO A 432 -11.59 10.50 7.33
N PRO A 433 -12.48 11.20 8.07
CA PRO A 433 -12.16 11.74 9.38
C PRO A 433 -12.10 10.69 10.49
N VAL A 434 -12.34 9.44 10.18
CA VAL A 434 -12.09 8.31 11.08
C VAL A 434 -10.60 8.03 11.28
N ASP A 435 -9.72 8.66 10.50
CA ASP A 435 -8.26 8.54 10.54
C ASP A 435 -7.73 7.11 10.32
N THR A 436 -8.53 6.26 9.68
CA THR A 436 -8.15 4.90 9.27
C THR A 436 -8.88 4.49 7.99
N TYR A 437 -8.28 3.61 7.21
CA TYR A 437 -8.95 2.91 6.10
C TYR A 437 -9.46 1.52 6.51
N ASN A 438 -9.27 1.12 7.78
CA ASN A 438 -9.58 -0.18 8.36
C ASN A 438 -10.67 -0.08 9.45
N ALA A 439 -11.66 0.81 9.30
CA ALA A 439 -12.67 1.01 10.33
C ALA A 439 -13.51 -0.26 10.58
N GLU A 440 -13.89 -0.45 11.85
CA GLU A 440 -14.75 -1.55 12.31
C GLU A 440 -16.24 -1.13 12.46
N VAL A 441 -16.55 0.13 12.16
CA VAL A 441 -17.87 0.76 12.37
C VAL A 441 -18.28 0.73 13.84
N SER A 442 -17.31 0.81 14.73
CA SER A 442 -17.55 0.88 16.16
C SER A 442 -18.11 2.25 16.58
N PRO A 443 -18.95 2.34 17.63
CA PRO A 443 -19.44 3.63 18.12
C PRO A 443 -18.31 4.62 18.47
N ALA A 444 -17.14 4.14 18.91
CA ALA A 444 -15.98 4.97 19.19
C ALA A 444 -15.42 5.61 17.93
N GLU A 445 -15.25 4.85 16.84
CA GLU A 445 -14.81 5.36 15.54
C GLU A 445 -15.84 6.33 14.94
N LEU A 446 -17.13 6.01 15.03
CA LEU A 446 -18.20 6.91 14.56
C LEU A 446 -18.17 8.25 15.29
N ALA A 447 -17.98 8.24 16.60
CA ALA A 447 -17.87 9.45 17.41
C ALA A 447 -16.54 10.19 17.14
N HIS A 448 -15.43 9.45 16.93
CA HIS A 448 -14.14 10.02 16.53
C HIS A 448 -14.25 10.75 15.21
N ALA A 449 -14.82 10.14 14.19
CA ALA A 449 -14.99 10.73 12.87
C ALA A 449 -15.75 12.07 12.91
N VAL A 450 -16.76 12.19 13.76
CA VAL A 450 -17.46 13.47 13.95
C VAL A 450 -16.58 14.49 14.66
N ARG A 451 -15.85 14.08 15.71
CA ARG A 451 -15.00 15.01 16.49
C ARG A 451 -13.82 15.58 15.72
N THR A 452 -13.25 14.76 14.83
CA THR A 452 -12.04 15.13 14.04
C THR A 452 -12.37 15.88 12.77
N PHE A 453 -13.60 15.76 12.24
CA PHE A 453 -14.00 16.42 11.01
C PHE A 453 -13.76 17.95 11.08
N SER A 454 -12.90 18.49 10.22
CA SER A 454 -12.46 19.90 10.29
C SER A 454 -13.44 20.89 9.66
N ASP A 455 -14.31 20.43 8.75
CA ASP A 455 -15.18 21.31 7.94
C ASP A 455 -16.60 21.45 8.51
N HIS A 456 -16.74 21.38 9.85
CA HIS A 456 -18.00 21.54 10.54
C HIS A 456 -18.76 22.82 10.13
N GLY A 457 -20.08 22.68 9.97
CA GLY A 457 -20.98 23.79 9.61
C GLY A 457 -20.90 24.21 8.15
N ARG A 458 -20.02 23.56 7.35
CA ARG A 458 -19.90 23.75 5.90
C ARG A 458 -20.26 22.48 5.14
N ALA A 459 -19.81 21.32 5.62
CA ALA A 459 -20.16 20.02 5.12
C ALA A 459 -20.74 19.16 6.24
N SER A 460 -21.63 18.22 5.90
CA SER A 460 -22.32 17.33 6.83
C SER A 460 -22.20 15.85 6.46
N VAL A 461 -21.37 15.52 5.47
CA VAL A 461 -21.15 14.15 5.01
C VAL A 461 -19.67 13.82 4.93
N SER A 462 -19.29 12.59 5.33
CA SER A 462 -17.95 12.03 5.20
C SER A 462 -18.01 10.56 4.77
N LEU A 463 -16.92 10.06 4.18
CA LEU A 463 -16.76 8.65 3.86
C LEU A 463 -16.20 7.88 5.07
N LEU A 464 -16.63 6.65 5.23
CA LEU A 464 -16.16 5.69 6.22
C LEU A 464 -15.79 4.38 5.51
N PRO A 465 -14.54 4.21 5.04
CA PRO A 465 -14.07 2.92 4.56
C PRO A 465 -14.00 1.94 5.73
N PHE A 466 -14.63 0.76 5.61
CA PHE A 466 -14.64 -0.21 6.70
C PHE A 466 -14.29 -1.62 6.22
N GLY A 467 -13.59 -2.33 7.06
CA GLY A 467 -13.09 -3.70 6.82
C GLY A 467 -11.63 -3.82 7.17
N TYR A 468 -11.21 -4.99 7.64
CA TYR A 468 -9.81 -5.26 7.98
C TYR A 468 -8.95 -5.29 6.73
N GLY A 469 -8.08 -4.28 6.57
CA GLY A 469 -7.05 -4.21 5.55
C GLY A 469 -5.76 -4.89 5.97
N ASP A 470 -4.67 -4.61 5.25
CA ASP A 470 -3.34 -5.14 5.51
C ASP A 470 -3.33 -6.67 5.68
N GLY A 471 -4.12 -7.37 4.84
CA GLY A 471 -4.27 -8.82 4.91
C GLY A 471 -5.24 -9.34 5.98
N GLY A 472 -6.05 -8.48 6.60
CA GLY A 472 -7.00 -8.83 7.67
C GLY A 472 -8.32 -9.46 7.21
N GLY A 473 -8.56 -9.59 5.89
CA GLY A 473 -9.71 -10.32 5.32
C GLY A 473 -10.94 -9.47 4.98
N GLY A 474 -10.87 -8.15 5.14
CA GLY A 474 -11.92 -7.21 4.74
C GLY A 474 -13.09 -7.10 5.71
N PRO A 475 -14.27 -6.67 5.23
CA PRO A 475 -15.48 -6.49 6.03
C PRO A 475 -16.01 -7.79 6.65
N THR A 476 -16.66 -7.65 7.80
CA THR A 476 -17.32 -8.75 8.49
C THR A 476 -18.83 -8.49 8.63
N ARG A 477 -19.61 -9.54 8.94
CA ARG A 477 -21.04 -9.44 9.21
C ARG A 477 -21.33 -8.60 10.47
N GLU A 478 -20.42 -8.58 11.44
CA GLU A 478 -20.52 -7.79 12.67
C GLU A 478 -20.40 -6.28 12.36
N MET A 479 -19.51 -5.89 11.45
CA MET A 479 -19.38 -4.50 10.99
C MET A 479 -20.64 -4.02 10.28
N LEU A 480 -21.24 -4.84 9.42
CA LEU A 480 -22.52 -4.54 8.78
C LEU A 480 -23.66 -4.44 9.80
N ALA A 481 -23.71 -5.36 10.77
CA ALA A 481 -24.70 -5.30 11.84
C ALA A 481 -24.58 -4.01 12.66
N SER A 482 -23.36 -3.51 12.89
CA SER A 482 -23.09 -2.21 13.52
C SER A 482 -23.58 -1.04 12.65
N ALA A 483 -23.26 -1.06 11.35
CA ALA A 483 -23.68 -0.03 10.40
C ALA A 483 -25.21 0.09 10.33
N HIS A 484 -25.92 -1.03 10.26
CA HIS A 484 -27.40 -1.05 10.24
C HIS A 484 -28.01 -0.45 11.52
N ARG A 485 -27.42 -0.71 12.69
CA ARG A 485 -27.90 -0.17 13.96
C ARG A 485 -27.63 1.33 14.11
N ALA A 486 -26.56 1.81 13.52
CA ALA A 486 -26.20 3.23 13.51
C ALA A 486 -26.89 4.04 12.38
N ALA A 487 -27.75 3.42 11.58
CA ALA A 487 -28.36 4.07 10.42
C ALA A 487 -29.13 5.36 10.79
N ASP A 488 -29.88 5.33 11.91
CA ASP A 488 -30.62 6.50 12.43
C ASP A 488 -30.77 6.39 13.95
N LEU A 489 -29.68 6.53 14.70
CA LEU A 489 -29.63 6.31 16.15
C LEU A 489 -29.38 7.62 16.93
N GLU A 490 -30.26 7.94 17.89
CA GLU A 490 -30.11 9.14 18.73
C GLU A 490 -28.77 9.17 19.48
N GLY A 491 -27.98 10.21 19.23
CA GLY A 491 -26.67 10.42 19.84
C GLY A 491 -25.48 9.91 19.02
N SER A 492 -25.74 9.24 17.89
CA SER A 492 -24.76 8.80 16.91
C SER A 492 -24.83 9.63 15.63
N PRO A 493 -23.79 9.74 14.82
CA PRO A 493 -23.94 10.12 13.43
C PRO A 493 -24.82 9.10 12.68
N LYS A 494 -25.40 9.52 11.57
CA LYS A 494 -26.15 8.61 10.69
C LYS A 494 -25.16 7.81 9.84
N VAL A 495 -25.32 6.51 9.77
CA VAL A 495 -24.50 5.65 8.92
C VAL A 495 -25.33 5.12 7.75
N VAL A 496 -24.87 5.36 6.52
CA VAL A 496 -25.53 4.89 5.30
C VAL A 496 -24.55 4.02 4.54
N VAL A 497 -24.87 2.75 4.34
CA VAL A 497 -24.06 1.91 3.44
C VAL A 497 -24.28 2.38 2.01
N GLY A 498 -23.17 2.69 1.30
CA GLY A 498 -23.27 3.29 -0.03
C GLY A 498 -21.98 3.27 -0.82
N SER A 499 -22.04 3.71 -2.08
CA SER A 499 -20.90 3.73 -2.97
C SER A 499 -20.02 4.97 -2.78
N PRO A 500 -18.70 4.89 -3.09
CA PRO A 500 -17.82 6.07 -3.11
C PRO A 500 -18.31 7.15 -4.06
N ARG A 501 -18.80 6.79 -5.24
CA ARG A 501 -19.32 7.73 -6.24
C ARG A 501 -20.48 8.56 -5.69
N ASP A 502 -21.45 7.92 -5.03
CA ASP A 502 -22.60 8.62 -4.43
C ASP A 502 -22.16 9.56 -3.31
N PHE A 503 -21.18 9.12 -2.51
CA PHE A 503 -20.56 9.97 -1.50
C PHE A 503 -19.93 11.22 -2.11
N PHE A 504 -19.02 11.06 -3.09
CA PHE A 504 -18.32 12.19 -3.69
C PHE A 504 -19.26 13.15 -4.42
N ALA A 505 -20.24 12.62 -5.16
CA ALA A 505 -21.22 13.45 -5.84
C ALA A 505 -22.02 14.29 -4.84
N ARG A 506 -22.45 13.70 -3.71
CA ARG A 506 -23.14 14.41 -2.64
C ARG A 506 -22.22 15.42 -1.94
N ALA A 507 -21.02 15.04 -1.57
CA ALA A 507 -20.08 15.91 -0.88
C ALA A 507 -19.70 17.14 -1.71
N GLN A 508 -19.44 16.97 -3.00
CA GLN A 508 -19.13 18.06 -3.91
C GLN A 508 -20.35 18.99 -4.15
N ALA A 509 -21.57 18.43 -4.23
CA ALA A 509 -22.78 19.22 -4.37
C ALA A 509 -23.10 20.03 -3.12
N GLU A 510 -22.81 19.48 -1.92
CA GLU A 510 -23.01 20.15 -0.64
C GLU A 510 -21.95 21.23 -0.36
N TYR A 511 -20.70 21.02 -0.79
CA TYR A 511 -19.57 21.92 -0.54
C TYR A 511 -18.79 22.28 -1.83
N PRO A 512 -19.44 22.94 -2.82
CA PRO A 512 -18.80 23.25 -4.11
C PRO A 512 -17.71 24.29 -4.01
N ASP A 513 -17.76 25.19 -3.03
CA ASP A 513 -16.81 26.25 -2.70
C ASP A 513 -15.82 25.85 -1.60
N ALA A 514 -15.51 24.55 -1.50
CA ALA A 514 -14.52 24.02 -0.59
C ALA A 514 -13.16 24.72 -0.76
N PRO A 515 -12.36 24.86 0.31
CA PRO A 515 -11.05 25.50 0.26
C PRO A 515 -10.11 24.81 -0.72
N VAL A 516 -9.07 25.52 -1.14
CA VAL A 516 -8.06 25.00 -2.08
C VAL A 516 -6.76 24.73 -1.35
N TRP A 517 -6.24 23.52 -1.44
CA TRP A 517 -4.86 23.17 -1.07
C TRP A 517 -3.99 23.15 -2.32
N LEU A 518 -2.98 24.00 -2.38
CA LEU A 518 -2.06 24.13 -3.51
C LEU A 518 -0.76 23.35 -3.26
N GLY A 519 -0.35 22.55 -4.23
CA GLY A 519 0.95 21.91 -4.27
C GLY A 519 0.95 20.48 -3.68
N GLU A 520 2.08 20.03 -3.14
CA GLU A 520 2.21 18.68 -2.62
C GLU A 520 1.42 18.44 -1.33
N MET A 521 0.92 17.22 -1.17
CA MET A 521 0.48 16.71 0.12
C MET A 521 1.60 15.86 0.71
N TYR A 522 2.49 16.53 1.45
CA TYR A 522 3.68 15.92 2.02
C TYR A 522 3.31 15.07 3.24
N LEU A 523 3.78 13.82 3.26
CA LEU A 523 3.67 12.97 4.44
C LEU A 523 4.84 13.26 5.38
N GLU A 524 4.55 13.68 6.58
CA GLU A 524 5.53 13.93 7.64
C GLU A 524 5.95 12.66 8.39
N LEU A 525 6.16 11.60 7.62
CA LEU A 525 6.51 10.25 8.07
C LEU A 525 7.13 9.51 6.88
N HIS A 526 7.79 8.38 7.10
CA HIS A 526 8.27 7.47 6.04
C HIS A 526 9.28 8.08 5.06
N ARG A 527 10.14 9.00 5.52
CA ARG A 527 11.13 9.69 4.65
C ARG A 527 12.27 8.80 4.20
N GLY A 528 12.57 7.73 4.93
CA GLY A 528 13.55 6.71 4.55
C GLY A 528 13.21 6.02 3.24
N THR A 529 11.93 5.92 2.92
CA THR A 529 11.42 5.30 1.68
C THR A 529 11.90 5.99 0.40
N LEU A 530 12.39 7.22 0.48
CA LEU A 530 12.95 7.93 -0.67
C LEU A 530 14.29 7.32 -1.14
N THR A 531 15.02 6.59 -0.29
CA THR A 531 16.35 6.05 -0.60
C THR A 531 16.54 4.57 -0.23
N THR A 532 15.71 4.00 0.61
CA THR A 532 15.79 2.58 1.00
C THR A 532 15.67 1.66 -0.22
N GLN A 533 16.43 0.55 -0.25
CA GLN A 533 16.46 -0.41 -1.35
C GLN A 533 16.86 0.23 -2.71
N ALA A 534 18.04 0.80 -2.76
CA ALA A 534 18.54 1.56 -3.91
C ALA A 534 18.55 0.76 -5.23
N HIS A 535 18.74 -0.57 -5.20
CA HIS A 535 18.71 -1.43 -6.38
C HIS A 535 17.33 -1.45 -7.02
N THR A 536 16.26 -1.54 -6.21
CA THR A 536 14.87 -1.48 -6.67
C THR A 536 14.57 -0.13 -7.35
N LYS A 537 14.99 0.98 -6.74
CA LYS A 537 14.82 2.33 -7.30
C LYS A 537 15.58 2.52 -8.60
N ARG A 538 16.81 2.01 -8.67
CA ARG A 538 17.63 2.01 -9.89
C ARG A 538 16.97 1.14 -10.97
N GLY A 539 16.48 -0.05 -10.61
CA GLY A 539 15.76 -0.95 -11.50
C GLY A 539 14.55 -0.28 -12.11
N ASN A 540 13.73 0.38 -11.29
CA ASN A 540 12.57 1.16 -11.76
C ASN A 540 12.98 2.22 -12.79
N ARG A 541 13.93 3.08 -12.44
CA ARG A 541 14.33 4.19 -13.31
C ARG A 541 14.91 3.67 -14.64
N ARG A 542 15.76 2.64 -14.60
CA ARG A 542 16.31 2.01 -15.81
C ARG A 542 15.21 1.42 -16.69
N SER A 543 14.25 0.71 -16.11
CA SER A 543 13.16 0.08 -16.85
C SER A 543 12.22 1.12 -17.50
N GLU A 544 11.91 2.23 -16.82
CA GLU A 544 11.16 3.34 -17.42
C GLU A 544 11.87 3.92 -18.66
N HIS A 545 13.20 4.06 -18.61
CA HIS A 545 13.98 4.53 -19.74
C HIS A 545 14.03 3.52 -20.88
N LEU A 546 14.27 2.24 -20.57
CA LEU A 546 14.30 1.17 -21.57
C LEU A 546 12.95 0.97 -22.26
N LEU A 547 11.83 1.04 -21.52
CA LEU A 547 10.49 1.00 -22.09
C LEU A 547 10.26 2.12 -23.10
N ARG A 548 10.62 3.36 -22.73
CA ARG A 548 10.51 4.50 -23.65
C ARG A 548 11.37 4.30 -24.89
N GLU A 549 12.58 3.80 -24.74
CA GLU A 549 13.51 3.55 -25.84
C GLU A 549 13.02 2.41 -26.74
N ALA A 550 12.55 1.31 -26.16
CA ALA A 550 11.99 0.19 -26.89
C ALA A 550 10.75 0.61 -27.71
N GLU A 551 9.83 1.36 -27.12
CA GLU A 551 8.67 1.91 -27.85
C GLU A 551 9.11 2.85 -28.99
N LEU A 552 10.11 3.71 -28.79
CA LEU A 552 10.65 4.61 -29.79
C LEU A 552 11.20 3.87 -31.00
N TRP A 553 12.13 2.92 -30.76
CA TRP A 553 12.80 2.23 -31.86
C TRP A 553 11.89 1.21 -32.55
N ALA A 554 11.07 0.48 -31.79
CA ALA A 554 10.10 -0.46 -32.37
C ALA A 554 9.06 0.28 -33.23
N THR A 555 8.55 1.44 -32.79
CA THR A 555 7.65 2.27 -33.58
C THR A 555 8.33 2.80 -34.84
N THR A 556 9.56 3.29 -34.71
CA THR A 556 10.35 3.81 -35.83
C THR A 556 10.57 2.70 -36.88
N ALA A 557 10.96 1.50 -36.45
CA ALA A 557 11.15 0.37 -37.32
C ALA A 557 9.85 -0.10 -37.98
N ALA A 558 8.74 -0.13 -37.23
CA ALA A 558 7.43 -0.48 -37.76
C ALA A 558 6.98 0.47 -38.86
N VAL A 559 7.15 1.78 -38.66
CA VAL A 559 6.75 2.79 -39.64
C VAL A 559 7.68 2.82 -40.86
N ARG A 560 8.99 2.64 -40.67
CA ARG A 560 9.99 2.80 -41.70
C ARG A 560 10.20 1.56 -42.57
N VAL A 561 10.19 0.37 -41.96
CA VAL A 561 10.59 -0.88 -42.63
C VAL A 561 9.58 -2.02 -42.44
N GLY A 562 8.43 -1.76 -41.79
CA GLY A 562 7.39 -2.77 -41.56
C GLY A 562 7.75 -3.80 -40.47
N PHE A 563 8.62 -3.43 -39.54
CA PHE A 563 8.92 -4.27 -38.38
C PHE A 563 7.64 -4.58 -37.58
N PRO A 564 7.40 -5.83 -37.15
CA PRO A 564 6.23 -6.16 -36.34
C PRO A 564 6.35 -5.53 -34.93
N TYR A 565 5.49 -4.53 -34.64
CA TYR A 565 5.49 -3.87 -33.34
C TYR A 565 5.07 -4.83 -32.21
N PRO A 566 5.90 -5.08 -31.18
CA PRO A 566 5.66 -6.09 -30.17
C PRO A 566 4.71 -5.61 -29.04
N ALA A 567 3.46 -5.24 -29.40
CA ALA A 567 2.50 -4.58 -28.53
C ALA A 567 2.21 -5.34 -27.23
N GLU A 568 2.00 -6.66 -27.32
CA GLU A 568 1.68 -7.47 -26.14
C GLU A 568 2.90 -7.62 -25.21
N ARG A 569 4.08 -7.85 -25.78
CA ARG A 569 5.35 -7.96 -25.06
C ARG A 569 5.63 -6.68 -24.25
N LEU A 570 5.50 -5.50 -24.88
CA LEU A 570 5.66 -4.21 -24.23
C LEU A 570 4.57 -3.94 -23.17
N ARG A 571 3.34 -4.41 -23.39
CA ARG A 571 2.27 -4.32 -22.41
C ARG A 571 2.59 -5.10 -21.13
N GLN A 572 3.12 -6.32 -21.27
CA GLN A 572 3.53 -7.14 -20.12
C GLN A 572 4.71 -6.48 -19.39
N CYS A 573 5.71 -5.98 -20.11
CA CYS A 573 6.81 -5.24 -19.51
C CYS A 573 6.30 -4.02 -18.70
N TRP A 574 5.36 -3.22 -19.26
CA TRP A 574 4.73 -2.13 -18.53
C TRP A 574 4.03 -2.62 -17.27
N ARG A 575 3.19 -3.65 -17.34
CA ARG A 575 2.47 -4.17 -16.18
C ARG A 575 3.42 -4.64 -15.08
N THR A 576 4.54 -5.25 -15.45
CA THR A 576 5.56 -5.65 -14.47
C THR A 576 6.18 -4.42 -13.79
N VAL A 577 6.59 -3.39 -14.54
CA VAL A 577 7.13 -2.14 -13.95
C VAL A 577 6.09 -1.47 -13.05
N LEU A 578 4.84 -1.37 -13.51
CA LEU A 578 3.76 -0.74 -12.75
C LEU A 578 3.46 -1.48 -11.44
N LEU A 579 3.51 -2.81 -11.44
CA LEU A 579 3.41 -3.61 -10.21
C LEU A 579 4.55 -3.29 -9.24
N GLN A 580 5.80 -3.22 -9.75
CA GLN A 580 6.96 -2.92 -8.92
C GLN A 580 6.95 -1.48 -8.36
N GLN A 581 6.07 -0.60 -8.85
CA GLN A 581 5.84 0.75 -8.32
C GLN A 581 4.82 0.78 -7.18
N PHE A 582 4.30 -0.36 -6.74
CA PHE A 582 3.44 -0.45 -5.57
C PHE A 582 4.11 0.23 -4.36
N HIS A 583 3.28 0.91 -3.52
CA HIS A 583 3.79 1.83 -2.48
C HIS A 583 4.59 1.17 -1.35
N ASP A 584 4.68 -0.16 -1.28
CA ASP A 584 5.61 -0.87 -0.40
C ASP A 584 6.75 -1.58 -1.14
N ILE A 585 6.68 -1.73 -2.49
CA ILE A 585 7.79 -2.31 -3.25
C ILE A 585 8.82 -1.23 -3.58
N LEU A 586 8.47 -0.24 -4.39
CA LEU A 586 9.40 0.83 -4.80
C LEU A 586 9.98 1.61 -3.62
N PRO A 587 9.22 1.99 -2.59
CA PRO A 587 9.72 2.66 -1.39
C PRO A 587 10.73 1.88 -0.57
N GLY A 588 10.71 0.55 -0.62
CA GLY A 588 11.68 -0.24 0.13
C GLY A 588 11.18 -0.74 1.49
N SER A 589 9.89 -0.76 1.73
CA SER A 589 9.26 -1.06 3.02
C SER A 589 8.75 -2.51 3.17
N SER A 590 9.04 -3.38 2.21
CA SER A 590 8.68 -4.80 2.23
C SER A 590 9.76 -5.69 2.85
N ILE A 591 9.46 -7.00 2.95
CA ILE A 591 10.41 -8.02 3.42
C ILE A 591 11.49 -8.33 2.35
N ALA A 592 12.60 -8.95 2.76
CA ALA A 592 13.73 -9.28 1.91
C ALA A 592 13.36 -10.14 0.69
N TRP A 593 12.41 -11.06 0.86
CA TRP A 593 11.92 -11.86 -0.27
C TRP A 593 11.36 -11.01 -1.41
N VAL A 594 10.59 -9.98 -1.09
CA VAL A 594 10.01 -9.07 -2.11
C VAL A 594 11.10 -8.39 -2.93
N TYR A 595 12.20 -8.00 -2.29
CA TYR A 595 13.32 -7.35 -3.02
C TYR A 595 14.12 -8.31 -3.86
N ALA A 596 14.32 -9.54 -3.40
CA ALA A 596 14.92 -10.58 -4.23
C ALA A 596 14.08 -10.85 -5.50
N ASP A 597 12.75 -10.84 -5.38
CA ASP A 597 11.84 -10.96 -6.52
C ASP A 597 11.87 -9.71 -7.41
N ALA A 598 11.86 -8.52 -6.83
CA ALA A 598 11.92 -7.25 -7.57
C ALA A 598 13.21 -7.11 -8.39
N GLU A 599 14.36 -7.45 -7.82
CA GLU A 599 15.64 -7.41 -8.52
C GLU A 599 15.68 -8.38 -9.70
N ARG A 600 15.14 -9.60 -9.55
CA ARG A 600 15.00 -10.54 -10.67
C ARG A 600 14.09 -9.99 -11.76
N ASN A 601 12.89 -9.48 -11.37
CA ASN A 601 11.95 -8.91 -12.32
C ASN A 601 12.57 -7.76 -13.12
N TYR A 602 13.35 -6.90 -12.48
CA TYR A 602 14.04 -5.80 -13.18
C TYR A 602 15.19 -6.28 -14.08
N ALA A 603 15.88 -7.36 -13.72
CA ALA A 603 16.90 -7.96 -14.56
C ALA A 603 16.28 -8.58 -15.82
N ASP A 604 15.22 -9.37 -15.66
CA ASP A 604 14.47 -9.99 -16.76
C ASP A 604 13.88 -8.92 -17.69
N LEU A 605 13.31 -7.85 -17.13
CA LEU A 605 12.81 -6.71 -17.90
C LEU A 605 13.91 -6.02 -18.71
N ALA A 606 15.08 -5.85 -18.14
CA ALA A 606 16.18 -5.20 -18.84
C ALA A 606 16.62 -6.03 -20.06
N GLU A 607 16.77 -7.35 -19.89
CA GLU A 607 17.13 -8.28 -20.97
C GLU A 607 16.07 -8.26 -22.08
N GLU A 608 14.79 -8.39 -21.71
CA GLU A 608 13.65 -8.36 -22.63
C GLU A 608 13.61 -7.07 -23.47
N LEU A 609 13.76 -5.91 -22.81
CA LEU A 609 13.66 -4.60 -23.46
C LEU A 609 14.91 -4.28 -24.33
N GLU A 610 16.10 -4.69 -23.88
CA GLU A 610 17.33 -4.54 -24.65
C GLU A 610 17.27 -5.39 -25.92
N GLU A 611 16.66 -6.61 -25.88
CA GLU A 611 16.39 -7.43 -27.06
C GLU A 611 15.45 -6.71 -28.04
N VAL A 612 14.32 -6.17 -27.56
CA VAL A 612 13.39 -5.40 -28.41
C VAL A 612 14.09 -4.21 -29.08
N ILE A 613 14.93 -3.48 -28.35
CA ILE A 613 15.70 -2.35 -28.87
C ILE A 613 16.69 -2.82 -29.95
N ALA A 614 17.44 -3.89 -29.69
CA ALA A 614 18.43 -4.44 -30.62
C ALA A 614 17.78 -4.93 -31.91
N ASP A 615 16.66 -5.65 -31.82
CA ASP A 615 15.88 -6.15 -32.96
C ASP A 615 15.36 -5.00 -33.82
N ALA A 616 14.80 -3.96 -33.19
CA ALA A 616 14.28 -2.78 -33.89
C ALA A 616 15.38 -1.99 -34.59
N LEU A 617 16.53 -1.78 -33.93
CA LEU A 617 17.68 -1.10 -34.50
C LEU A 617 18.32 -1.91 -35.63
N SER A 618 18.40 -3.23 -35.48
CA SER A 618 18.89 -4.14 -36.52
C SER A 618 18.01 -4.12 -37.77
N ALA A 619 16.69 -4.01 -37.58
CA ALA A 619 15.76 -3.88 -38.72
C ALA A 619 15.90 -2.53 -39.45
N LEU A 620 16.30 -1.47 -38.75
CA LEU A 620 16.50 -0.14 -39.32
C LEU A 620 17.84 0.05 -40.04
N THR A 621 18.83 -0.82 -39.80
CA THR A 621 20.20 -0.69 -40.30
C THR A 621 20.57 -1.90 -41.16
N ASP A 622 21.42 -1.68 -42.17
CA ASP A 622 22.02 -2.78 -42.93
C ASP A 622 23.27 -3.32 -42.17
N THR A 623 23.72 -4.50 -42.58
CA THR A 623 25.00 -5.05 -42.15
C THR A 623 26.15 -4.30 -42.80
N GLY A 624 27.09 -3.78 -42.01
CA GLY A 624 28.24 -3.02 -42.51
C GLY A 624 29.31 -2.85 -41.44
N GLU A 625 30.42 -2.19 -41.81
CA GLU A 625 31.58 -1.95 -40.93
C GLU A 625 31.46 -0.62 -40.15
N THR A 626 30.52 0.25 -40.53
CA THR A 626 30.32 1.54 -39.86
C THR A 626 29.57 1.40 -38.56
N LEU A 627 30.21 1.77 -37.44
CA LEU A 627 29.54 1.84 -36.15
C LEU A 627 28.54 2.99 -36.13
N LEU A 628 27.27 2.68 -35.82
CA LEU A 628 26.21 3.65 -35.66
C LEU A 628 25.88 3.83 -34.17
N VAL A 629 25.60 5.08 -33.78
CA VAL A 629 25.15 5.44 -32.43
C VAL A 629 23.70 5.93 -32.52
N ALA A 630 22.81 5.31 -31.77
CA ALA A 630 21.42 5.70 -31.65
C ALA A 630 21.21 6.58 -30.41
N ASN A 631 20.55 7.72 -30.59
CA ASN A 631 20.25 8.68 -29.53
C ASN A 631 18.74 8.73 -29.31
N ALA A 632 18.26 8.09 -28.25
CA ALA A 632 16.85 8.09 -27.86
C ALA A 632 16.45 9.36 -27.10
N THR A 633 17.36 10.28 -26.79
CA THR A 633 17.05 11.49 -26.03
C THR A 633 16.44 12.60 -26.92
N PRO A 634 15.66 13.53 -26.34
CA PRO A 634 15.05 14.63 -27.10
C PRO A 634 16.03 15.76 -27.44
N HIS A 635 17.32 15.60 -27.16
CA HIS A 635 18.38 16.57 -27.41
C HIS A 635 19.50 15.92 -28.19
N ALA A 636 20.21 16.71 -29.03
CA ALA A 636 21.44 16.24 -29.67
C ALA A 636 22.48 15.91 -28.60
N ARG A 637 23.20 14.80 -28.77
CA ARG A 637 24.22 14.33 -27.83
C ARG A 637 25.39 13.76 -28.63
N ASP A 638 26.61 14.17 -28.29
CA ASP A 638 27.86 13.67 -28.88
C ASP A 638 27.85 13.68 -30.43
N GLY A 639 27.27 14.73 -31.03
CA GLY A 639 27.13 14.86 -32.48
C GLY A 639 26.01 14.01 -33.10
N VAL A 640 25.28 13.22 -32.30
CA VAL A 640 24.12 12.45 -32.77
C VAL A 640 22.83 13.25 -32.59
N PRO A 641 22.02 13.44 -33.66
CA PRO A 641 20.78 14.20 -33.57
C PRO A 641 19.83 13.64 -32.52
N ALA A 642 18.96 14.51 -31.97
CA ALA A 642 17.85 14.11 -31.09
C ALA A 642 16.96 13.06 -31.80
N LEU A 643 16.58 12.00 -31.09
CA LEU A 643 15.73 10.90 -31.58
C LEU A 643 16.26 10.31 -32.91
N GLY A 644 17.56 10.29 -33.12
CA GLY A 644 18.19 9.93 -34.39
C GLY A 644 19.35 8.97 -34.25
N VAL A 645 19.92 8.61 -35.39
CA VAL A 645 21.07 7.73 -35.51
C VAL A 645 22.14 8.42 -36.37
N SER A 646 23.42 8.33 -36.00
CA SER A 646 24.56 8.85 -36.76
C SER A 646 25.75 7.90 -36.63
N SER A 647 26.70 8.03 -37.57
CA SER A 647 28.00 7.37 -37.40
C SER A 647 28.72 7.94 -36.18
N SER A 648 29.47 7.09 -35.47
CA SER A 648 30.30 7.53 -34.34
C SER A 648 31.29 8.59 -34.80
N THR A 649 31.36 9.71 -34.09
CA THR A 649 32.40 10.74 -34.26
C THR A 649 33.44 10.59 -33.16
N THR A 650 34.68 10.72 -33.48
CA THR A 650 35.74 10.80 -32.48
C THR A 650 35.57 12.08 -31.68
N THR A 651 35.25 11.94 -30.39
CA THR A 651 35.17 13.09 -29.49
C THR A 651 36.59 13.57 -29.13
N PRO A 652 36.82 14.89 -29.00
CA PRO A 652 38.05 15.39 -28.42
C PRO A 652 38.28 14.81 -27.01
N GLN A 653 39.51 14.56 -26.63
CA GLN A 653 39.86 13.98 -25.35
C GLN A 653 39.71 15.03 -24.22
N ALA A 654 39.19 14.67 -23.09
CA ALA A 654 39.13 15.51 -21.89
C ALA A 654 40.52 15.85 -21.38
N ALA A 655 40.70 17.02 -20.79
CA ALA A 655 41.96 17.45 -20.22
C ALA A 655 41.89 17.45 -18.69
N VAL A 656 42.81 16.70 -18.06
CA VAL A 656 42.99 16.69 -16.58
C VAL A 656 44.44 17.03 -16.29
N GLU A 657 44.70 18.03 -15.44
CA GLU A 657 46.03 18.43 -14.99
C GLU A 657 46.20 18.13 -13.50
N GLU A 658 47.21 17.35 -13.15
CA GLU A 658 47.57 17.07 -11.76
C GLU A 658 48.64 18.08 -11.31
N HIS A 659 48.45 18.67 -10.13
CA HIS A 659 49.35 19.64 -9.53
C HIS A 659 50.23 19.01 -8.42
N ARG A 660 51.35 19.67 -8.12
CA ARG A 660 52.31 19.19 -7.11
C ARG A 660 51.76 19.11 -5.67
N ASP A 661 50.72 19.85 -5.38
CA ASP A 661 50.01 19.86 -4.10
C ASP A 661 48.95 18.76 -4.00
N GLY A 662 48.81 17.93 -5.02
CA GLY A 662 47.85 16.83 -5.08
C GLY A 662 46.47 17.27 -5.52
N THR A 663 46.30 18.50 -6.00
CA THR A 663 45.03 18.93 -6.60
C THR A 663 44.96 18.60 -8.07
N PHE A 664 43.75 18.51 -8.61
CA PHE A 664 43.47 18.20 -10.01
C PHE A 664 42.61 19.31 -10.63
N THR A 665 43.01 19.81 -11.80
CA THR A 665 42.19 20.74 -12.58
C THR A 665 41.61 20.03 -13.80
N LEU A 666 40.28 20.09 -13.94
CA LEU A 666 39.54 19.67 -15.12
C LEU A 666 38.99 20.94 -15.80
N ALA A 667 39.21 21.10 -17.11
CA ALA A 667 38.74 22.29 -17.81
C ALA A 667 38.30 21.98 -19.24
N ASN A 668 37.23 22.64 -19.65
CA ASN A 668 36.77 22.75 -21.05
C ASN A 668 36.34 24.19 -21.33
N GLU A 669 35.69 24.42 -22.47
CA GLU A 669 35.22 25.75 -22.87
C GLU A 669 34.15 26.35 -21.98
N HIS A 670 33.41 25.53 -21.18
CA HIS A 670 32.29 25.95 -20.34
C HIS A 670 32.65 26.03 -18.86
N LEU A 671 33.43 25.09 -18.38
CA LEU A 671 33.67 24.94 -16.94
C LEU A 671 35.18 24.74 -16.65
N ARG A 672 35.59 25.18 -15.44
CA ARG A 672 36.83 24.82 -14.80
C ARG A 672 36.55 24.32 -13.40
N ALA A 673 36.90 23.07 -13.13
CA ALA A 673 36.72 22.42 -11.83
C ALA A 673 38.08 22.15 -11.18
N VAL A 674 38.17 22.28 -9.86
CA VAL A 674 39.31 21.91 -9.06
C VAL A 674 38.88 20.91 -8.00
N VAL A 675 39.51 19.73 -8.03
CA VAL A 675 39.32 18.66 -7.05
C VAL A 675 40.56 18.57 -6.19
N ASP A 676 40.39 18.49 -4.88
CA ASP A 676 41.54 18.38 -3.97
C ASP A 676 42.05 16.93 -3.82
N ALA A 677 43.14 16.73 -3.10
CA ALA A 677 43.78 15.44 -2.86
C ALA A 677 42.86 14.43 -2.14
N THR A 678 41.75 14.88 -1.51
CA THR A 678 40.79 14.03 -0.83
C THR A 678 39.54 13.70 -1.67
N GLY A 679 39.45 14.32 -2.85
CA GLY A 679 38.34 14.12 -3.79
C GLY A 679 37.17 15.10 -3.61
N GLU A 680 37.34 16.12 -2.79
CA GLU A 680 36.33 17.17 -2.63
C GLU A 680 36.46 18.22 -3.75
N LEU A 681 35.29 18.72 -4.24
CA LEU A 681 35.26 19.77 -5.26
C LEU A 681 35.41 21.13 -4.59
N VAL A 682 36.56 21.75 -4.71
CA VAL A 682 36.88 23.02 -4.03
C VAL A 682 36.63 24.25 -4.89
N SER A 683 36.48 24.08 -6.21
CA SER A 683 36.10 25.16 -7.12
C SER A 683 35.37 24.60 -8.32
N LEU A 684 34.34 25.31 -8.78
CA LEU A 684 33.64 25.08 -10.03
C LEU A 684 33.29 26.43 -10.66
N VAL A 685 34.05 26.84 -11.63
CA VAL A 685 33.92 28.16 -12.28
C VAL A 685 33.26 28.02 -13.65
N ASP A 686 32.21 28.75 -13.89
CA ASP A 686 31.69 29.00 -15.23
C ASP A 686 32.67 29.92 -15.98
N THR A 687 33.27 29.43 -17.07
CA THR A 687 34.33 30.15 -17.80
C THR A 687 33.78 31.33 -18.60
N GLY A 688 32.50 31.32 -18.96
CA GLY A 688 31.83 32.39 -19.69
C GLY A 688 31.54 33.62 -18.83
N THR A 689 31.16 33.42 -17.58
CA THR A 689 30.83 34.50 -16.62
C THR A 689 31.95 34.77 -15.59
N GLY A 690 32.84 33.81 -15.38
CA GLY A 690 33.85 33.85 -14.31
C GLY A 690 33.28 33.59 -12.91
N ARG A 691 32.05 33.14 -12.79
CA ARG A 691 31.36 32.88 -11.52
C ARG A 691 31.83 31.58 -10.90
N GLU A 692 32.20 31.64 -9.62
CA GLU A 692 32.48 30.49 -8.77
C GLU A 692 31.13 29.96 -8.16
N ALA A 693 30.90 28.67 -8.28
CA ALA A 693 29.69 28.01 -7.77
C ALA A 693 29.86 27.43 -6.36
N ILE A 694 31.09 27.09 -5.96
CA ILE A 694 31.36 26.46 -4.68
C ILE A 694 31.66 27.49 -3.60
N ALA A 695 31.02 27.37 -2.46
CA ALA A 695 31.27 28.25 -1.30
C ALA A 695 32.66 28.03 -0.74
N PRO A 696 33.39 29.11 -0.35
CA PRO A 696 34.81 29.04 0.02
C PRO A 696 35.15 28.09 1.20
N ASP A 697 34.22 27.90 2.11
CA ASP A 697 34.37 27.13 3.35
C ASP A 697 33.58 25.80 3.35
N ARG A 698 32.87 25.49 2.24
CA ARG A 698 32.04 24.30 2.11
C ARG A 698 32.18 23.65 0.73
N PRO A 699 33.14 22.75 0.54
CA PRO A 699 33.38 22.10 -0.75
C PRO A 699 32.15 21.26 -1.19
N GLY A 700 32.08 21.01 -2.49
CA GLY A 700 31.15 20.05 -3.08
C GLY A 700 31.71 18.63 -3.05
N ASN A 701 30.90 17.67 -3.49
CA ASN A 701 31.25 16.24 -3.53
C ASN A 701 31.70 15.67 -2.16
N ARG A 702 31.13 16.21 -1.10
CA ARG A 702 31.45 15.79 0.27
C ARG A 702 30.59 14.61 0.69
N LEU A 703 31.22 13.46 0.94
CA LEU A 703 30.55 12.26 1.44
C LEU A 703 30.43 12.34 2.96
N GLU A 704 29.20 12.40 3.43
CA GLU A 704 28.84 12.56 4.85
C GLU A 704 28.07 11.34 5.33
N LEU A 705 28.52 10.74 6.42
CA LEU A 705 27.88 9.58 7.05
C LEU A 705 27.19 10.01 8.35
N PHE A 706 25.96 9.52 8.55
CA PHE A 706 25.19 9.78 9.74
C PHE A 706 24.70 8.47 10.37
N ARG A 707 24.46 8.47 11.68
CA ARG A 707 23.67 7.42 12.33
C ARG A 707 22.22 7.63 11.98
N ASP A 708 21.58 6.56 11.55
CA ASP A 708 20.16 6.53 11.20
C ASP A 708 19.47 5.50 12.09
N VAL A 709 18.87 5.97 13.16
CA VAL A 709 18.13 5.16 14.15
C VAL A 709 16.84 5.90 14.43
N PRO A 710 15.82 5.73 13.61
CA PRO A 710 14.53 6.38 13.83
C PRO A 710 13.84 5.86 15.09
N ASN A 711 12.84 6.59 15.57
CA ASN A 711 12.04 6.19 16.73
C ASN A 711 11.28 4.89 16.50
N GLN A 712 10.80 4.67 15.28
CA GLN A 712 10.07 3.48 14.84
C GLN A 712 10.35 3.22 13.36
N TRP A 713 10.18 1.97 12.92
CA TRP A 713 10.08 1.57 11.50
C TRP A 713 11.31 1.91 10.65
N ASP A 714 12.43 1.30 10.97
CA ASP A 714 13.73 1.49 10.28
C ASP A 714 13.64 1.41 8.74
N ALA A 715 12.74 0.57 8.19
CA ALA A 715 12.58 0.45 6.75
C ALA A 715 11.89 1.65 6.10
N TRP A 716 11.06 2.36 6.86
CA TRP A 716 10.26 3.46 6.35
C TRP A 716 10.83 4.82 6.69
N ASP A 717 11.40 5.01 7.88
CA ASP A 717 11.62 6.35 8.40
C ASP A 717 13.08 6.77 8.51
N VAL A 718 13.26 8.08 8.39
CA VAL A 718 14.47 8.84 8.77
C VAL A 718 13.99 10.01 9.62
N ASP A 719 14.38 10.03 10.89
CA ASP A 719 14.06 11.12 11.79
C ASP A 719 15.05 12.29 11.64
N GLU A 720 14.59 13.55 11.83
CA GLU A 720 15.42 14.74 11.76
C GLU A 720 16.70 14.64 12.62
N PHE A 721 16.66 13.84 13.67
CA PHE A 721 17.75 13.68 14.64
C PHE A 721 19.05 13.17 14.03
N TYR A 722 19.05 12.52 12.86
CA TYR A 722 20.25 12.09 12.17
C TYR A 722 21.22 13.24 11.93
N ARG A 723 20.72 14.46 11.66
CA ARG A 723 21.55 15.67 11.40
C ARG A 723 22.54 16.00 12.51
N ARG A 724 22.24 15.54 13.74
CA ARG A 724 23.10 15.73 14.93
C ARG A 724 23.99 14.53 15.21
N ALA A 725 23.92 13.48 14.39
CA ALA A 725 24.56 12.19 14.62
C ALA A 725 25.59 11.86 13.53
N ALA A 726 26.37 12.87 13.07
CA ALA A 726 27.42 12.67 12.09
C ALA A 726 28.47 11.66 12.59
N VAL A 727 28.88 10.77 11.71
CA VAL A 727 29.93 9.76 11.94
C VAL A 727 31.19 10.21 11.20
N PRO A 728 32.31 10.40 11.90
CA PRO A 728 33.56 10.72 11.24
C PRO A 728 33.97 9.65 10.24
N THR A 729 34.40 10.07 9.06
CA THR A 729 34.93 9.19 8.02
C THR A 729 36.39 9.54 7.70
N ALA A 730 37.19 8.57 7.23
CA ALA A 730 38.53 8.84 6.72
C ALA A 730 38.46 9.76 5.49
N ALA A 731 39.49 10.54 5.27
CA ALA A 731 39.63 11.30 4.04
C ALA A 731 39.73 10.35 2.83
N GLY A 732 39.16 10.79 1.70
CA GLY A 732 39.37 10.08 0.43
C GLY A 732 40.81 10.22 -0.08
N THR A 733 41.10 9.48 -1.13
CA THR A 733 42.38 9.63 -1.89
C THR A 733 42.00 9.81 -3.36
N ALA A 734 42.40 10.95 -3.92
CA ALA A 734 42.21 11.25 -5.33
C ALA A 734 43.48 10.88 -6.13
N GLY A 735 43.32 10.49 -7.38
CA GLY A 735 44.41 10.16 -8.29
C GLY A 735 43.94 10.17 -9.75
N LEU A 736 44.88 10.30 -10.69
CA LEU A 736 44.56 10.15 -12.11
C LEU A 736 44.27 8.69 -12.43
N ASP A 737 43.24 8.48 -13.24
CA ASP A 737 42.86 7.18 -13.78
C ASP A 737 42.36 7.36 -15.23
N GLU A 738 42.07 6.28 -15.91
CA GLU A 738 41.49 6.26 -17.24
C GLU A 738 40.21 5.42 -17.21
N ARG A 739 39.12 5.97 -17.80
CA ARG A 739 37.88 5.25 -17.92
C ARG A 739 37.26 5.49 -19.28
N ASP A 740 36.90 4.41 -19.96
CA ASP A 740 36.33 4.46 -21.31
C ASP A 740 37.22 5.20 -22.32
N GLY A 741 38.55 5.17 -22.12
CA GLY A 741 39.54 5.87 -22.95
C GLY A 741 39.72 7.35 -22.62
N GLU A 742 39.10 7.86 -21.57
CA GLU A 742 39.15 9.26 -21.13
C GLU A 742 39.87 9.41 -19.79
N PRO A 743 40.72 10.44 -19.62
CA PRO A 743 41.33 10.72 -18.33
C PRO A 743 40.28 11.23 -17.34
N VAL A 744 40.33 10.69 -16.13
CA VAL A 744 39.39 11.02 -15.04
C VAL A 744 40.14 11.20 -13.72
N VAL A 745 39.54 11.91 -12.77
CA VAL A 745 39.99 11.90 -11.37
C VAL A 745 39.23 10.80 -10.63
N ALA A 746 39.95 9.75 -10.25
CA ALA A 746 39.39 8.68 -9.44
C ALA A 746 39.55 9.00 -7.96
N VAL A 747 38.49 8.92 -7.20
CA VAL A 747 38.44 9.10 -5.74
C VAL A 747 38.06 7.79 -5.09
N ARG A 748 38.86 7.35 -4.12
CA ARG A 748 38.53 6.16 -3.29
C ARG A 748 38.43 6.54 -1.84
N LYS A 749 37.34 6.12 -1.20
CA LYS A 749 37.05 6.43 0.20
C LYS A 749 36.55 5.20 0.95
N GLN A 750 37.15 4.92 2.09
CA GLN A 750 36.66 3.91 3.01
C GLN A 750 35.67 4.56 4.01
N ILE A 751 34.48 4.00 4.13
CA ILE A 751 33.41 4.46 5.03
C ILE A 751 33.00 3.28 5.88
N GLY A 752 33.52 3.16 7.11
CA GLY A 752 33.29 1.99 7.93
C GLY A 752 33.76 0.70 7.24
N ALA A 753 32.85 -0.26 7.04
CA ALA A 753 33.09 -1.48 6.27
C ALA A 753 32.83 -1.29 4.76
N SER A 754 32.27 -0.14 4.35
CA SER A 754 31.87 0.17 2.99
C SER A 754 32.96 0.88 2.21
N THR A 755 32.97 0.71 0.88
CA THR A 755 33.90 1.40 -0.03
C THR A 755 33.10 2.25 -1.03
N VAL A 756 33.52 3.50 -1.21
CA VAL A 756 33.01 4.39 -2.26
C VAL A 756 34.12 4.68 -3.25
N THR A 757 33.82 4.49 -4.53
CA THR A 757 34.68 4.88 -5.64
C THR A 757 33.94 5.87 -6.53
N GLN A 758 34.60 6.98 -6.84
CA GLN A 758 34.04 7.99 -7.73
C GLN A 758 35.00 8.24 -8.88
N TRP A 759 34.44 8.55 -10.05
CA TRP A 759 35.19 9.03 -11.22
C TRP A 759 34.60 10.38 -11.62
N ILE A 760 35.44 11.40 -11.54
CA ILE A 760 35.11 12.77 -11.85
C ILE A 760 35.66 13.10 -13.20
N SER A 761 34.84 13.55 -14.15
CA SER A 761 35.23 13.89 -15.51
C SER A 761 34.53 15.16 -16.00
N LEU A 762 35.15 15.85 -16.91
CA LEU A 762 34.58 17.01 -17.59
C LEU A 762 34.82 16.87 -19.09
N PRO A 763 33.93 16.16 -19.80
CA PRO A 763 34.05 15.96 -21.25
C PRO A 763 34.10 17.27 -22.02
N PRO A 764 34.81 17.35 -23.16
CA PRO A 764 34.76 18.48 -24.05
C PRO A 764 33.35 18.79 -24.51
N GLY A 765 32.96 20.08 -24.54
CA GLY A 765 31.59 20.50 -24.89
C GLY A 765 30.52 20.30 -23.82
N SER A 766 30.84 19.62 -22.73
CA SER A 766 29.90 19.38 -21.66
C SER A 766 29.71 20.63 -20.77
N PRO A 767 28.49 21.12 -20.56
CA PRO A 767 28.23 22.20 -19.61
C PRO A 767 28.11 21.69 -18.17
N ALA A 768 28.47 20.42 -17.90
CA ALA A 768 28.31 19.77 -16.61
C ALA A 768 29.54 18.93 -16.23
N LEU A 769 29.97 19.04 -14.97
CA LEU A 769 30.91 18.12 -14.35
C LEU A 769 30.18 16.79 -14.05
N LEU A 770 30.76 15.69 -14.49
CA LEU A 770 30.20 14.35 -14.28
C LEU A 770 30.91 13.68 -13.08
N ILE A 771 30.10 13.17 -12.14
CA ILE A 771 30.59 12.42 -10.98
C ILE A 771 29.89 11.07 -10.97
N ARG A 772 30.56 10.03 -11.45
CA ARG A 772 30.07 8.66 -11.36
C ARG A 772 30.48 8.08 -10.03
N THR A 773 29.53 7.54 -9.28
CA THR A 773 29.76 7.00 -7.95
C THR A 773 29.34 5.53 -7.89
N GLU A 774 30.22 4.68 -7.40
CA GLU A 774 29.96 3.29 -7.07
C GLU A 774 30.17 3.09 -5.58
N VAL A 775 29.19 2.45 -4.93
CA VAL A 775 29.18 2.22 -3.49
C VAL A 775 29.02 0.72 -3.22
N ASP A 776 30.04 0.12 -2.58
CA ASP A 776 29.91 -1.19 -1.95
C ASP A 776 29.47 -0.97 -0.49
N TRP A 777 28.15 -1.10 -0.26
CA TRP A 777 27.54 -0.71 1.00
C TRP A 777 27.44 -1.88 1.96
N GLN A 778 28.08 -1.78 3.13
CA GLN A 778 28.13 -2.80 4.17
C GLN A 778 27.68 -2.26 5.54
N GLU A 779 27.11 -1.08 5.59
CA GLU A 779 26.71 -0.42 6.84
C GLU A 779 25.28 -0.79 7.26
N ARG A 780 25.04 -0.77 8.58
CA ARG A 780 23.70 -0.89 9.17
C ARG A 780 23.38 0.38 9.94
N GLN A 781 22.11 0.80 9.88
CA GLN A 781 21.57 1.99 10.57
C GLN A 781 22.45 3.23 10.31
N LYS A 782 22.77 3.46 9.05
CA LYS A 782 23.56 4.59 8.56
C LYS A 782 22.90 5.22 7.34
N LEU A 783 23.00 6.52 7.24
CA LEU A 783 22.60 7.33 6.10
C LEU A 783 23.85 7.96 5.49
N LEU A 784 24.10 7.70 4.20
CA LEU A 784 25.15 8.33 3.42
C LEU A 784 24.55 9.47 2.60
N LYS A 785 25.12 10.64 2.71
CA LYS A 785 24.73 11.83 1.94
C LYS A 785 25.90 12.38 1.12
N LEU A 786 25.58 12.98 -0.02
CA LEU A 786 26.53 13.71 -0.86
C LEU A 786 26.22 15.21 -0.75
N GLY A 787 27.12 15.96 -0.14
CA GLY A 787 26.96 17.37 0.13
C GLY A 787 27.60 18.26 -0.93
N PHE A 788 26.94 19.37 -1.29
CA PHE A 788 27.47 20.43 -2.12
C PHE A 788 27.23 21.77 -1.43
N GLY A 789 28.31 22.45 -1.05
CA GLY A 789 28.24 23.83 -0.56
C GLY A 789 28.25 24.81 -1.72
N LEU A 790 27.08 25.38 -2.02
CA LEU A 790 26.93 26.32 -3.12
C LEU A 790 27.03 27.77 -2.63
N ASP A 791 27.70 28.65 -3.40
CA ASP A 791 27.77 30.09 -3.14
C ASP A 791 26.56 30.78 -3.78
N VAL A 792 25.36 30.35 -3.38
CA VAL A 792 24.07 30.85 -3.86
C VAL A 792 23.20 31.19 -2.66
N ARG A 793 22.55 32.35 -2.67
CA ARG A 793 21.55 32.75 -1.70
C ARG A 793 20.16 32.64 -2.28
N ALA A 794 19.49 31.53 -2.01
CA ALA A 794 18.14 31.26 -2.47
C ALA A 794 17.17 31.07 -1.28
N ASP A 795 15.98 31.61 -1.39
CA ASP A 795 14.86 31.39 -0.46
C ASP A 795 13.98 30.20 -0.84
N THR A 796 14.16 29.67 -2.05
CA THR A 796 13.50 28.47 -2.55
C THR A 796 14.48 27.58 -3.33
N SER A 797 14.17 26.29 -3.35
CA SER A 797 14.76 25.32 -4.29
C SER A 797 13.67 24.73 -5.18
N ALA A 798 14.00 24.46 -6.46
CA ALA A 798 13.10 23.80 -7.39
C ALA A 798 13.55 22.36 -7.62
N ALA A 799 12.65 21.40 -7.43
CA ALA A 799 12.91 19.97 -7.66
C ALA A 799 11.96 19.43 -8.74
N GLU A 800 12.50 18.60 -9.64
CA GLU A 800 11.67 17.95 -10.64
C GLU A 800 10.66 17.00 -9.99
N THR A 801 9.43 17.03 -10.51
CA THR A 801 8.33 16.14 -10.18
C THR A 801 7.58 15.73 -11.46
N HIS A 802 6.42 15.07 -11.33
CA HIS A 802 5.63 14.66 -12.49
C HIS A 802 5.28 15.86 -13.39
N PHE A 803 5.67 15.77 -14.65
CA PHE A 803 5.40 16.75 -15.72
C PHE A 803 5.82 18.19 -15.44
N GLY A 804 6.71 18.42 -14.48
CA GLY A 804 7.19 19.76 -14.16
C GLY A 804 8.15 19.77 -12.96
N HIS A 805 8.08 20.84 -12.19
CA HIS A 805 8.87 20.99 -10.98
C HIS A 805 8.05 21.69 -9.88
N PHE A 806 8.45 21.47 -8.65
CA PHE A 806 7.86 22.13 -7.49
C PHE A 806 8.92 22.91 -6.71
N ARG A 807 8.61 24.15 -6.31
CA ARG A 807 9.49 24.99 -5.50
C ARG A 807 9.17 24.81 -4.02
N ARG A 808 10.20 24.60 -3.21
CA ARG A 808 10.11 24.49 -1.76
C ARG A 808 10.98 25.53 -1.10
N PRO A 809 10.52 26.17 0.01
CA PRO A 809 11.36 27.08 0.80
C PRO A 809 12.63 26.40 1.31
N THR A 810 13.74 27.14 1.32
CA THR A 810 15.02 26.75 1.93
C THR A 810 15.12 27.14 3.41
N HIS A 811 14.14 27.86 3.93
CA HIS A 811 14.02 28.26 5.34
C HIS A 811 13.02 27.34 6.09
N THR A 812 13.03 27.46 7.40
CA THR A 812 12.18 26.68 8.32
C THR A 812 11.33 27.60 9.22
N ASN A 813 10.70 28.63 8.62
CA ASN A 813 9.93 29.64 9.36
C ASN A 813 8.69 29.08 10.03
N THR A 814 8.06 28.05 9.44
CA THR A 814 6.90 27.39 10.01
C THR A 814 7.18 25.90 10.26
N SER A 815 6.32 25.25 11.02
CA SER A 815 6.40 23.80 11.25
C SER A 815 6.24 22.99 9.96
N TRP A 816 5.52 23.52 8.97
CA TRP A 816 5.34 22.86 7.67
C TRP A 816 6.63 22.79 6.86
N GLU A 817 7.41 23.87 6.82
CA GLU A 817 8.71 23.87 6.15
C GLU A 817 9.73 23.05 6.93
N ALA A 818 9.74 23.16 8.26
CA ALA A 818 10.64 22.40 9.11
C ALA A 818 10.44 20.89 8.99
N ALA A 819 9.20 20.44 8.81
CA ALA A 819 8.88 19.01 8.65
C ALA A 819 9.38 18.42 7.31
N ARG A 820 9.62 19.27 6.28
CA ARG A 820 10.09 18.86 4.94
C ARG A 820 11.61 18.79 4.85
N PHE A 821 12.28 18.23 5.82
CA PHE A 821 13.74 18.16 5.85
C PHE A 821 14.36 17.17 4.85
N GLU A 822 13.57 16.26 4.30
CA GLU A 822 13.89 15.38 3.18
C GLU A 822 12.73 15.41 2.18
N PHE A 823 13.01 15.40 0.88
CA PHE A 823 11.99 15.38 -0.16
C PHE A 823 12.49 14.70 -1.44
N CYS A 824 11.57 14.24 -2.27
CA CYS A 824 11.86 13.63 -3.56
C CYS A 824 12.21 14.66 -4.64
N ALA A 825 13.26 14.39 -5.40
CA ALA A 825 13.57 15.04 -6.67
C ALA A 825 13.86 13.96 -7.71
N HIS A 826 13.25 14.01 -8.91
CA HIS A 826 13.42 12.94 -9.90
C HIS A 826 14.83 12.93 -10.50
N ARG A 827 15.14 13.90 -11.37
CA ARG A 827 16.41 13.93 -12.13
C ARG A 827 17.26 15.14 -11.80
N TRP A 828 16.66 16.24 -11.29
CA TRP A 828 17.39 17.47 -11.02
C TRP A 828 16.79 18.26 -9.84
N LEU A 829 17.68 19.00 -9.22
CA LEU A 829 17.37 20.00 -8.19
C LEU A 829 18.07 21.30 -8.62
N LEU A 830 17.38 22.41 -8.53
CA LEU A 830 17.87 23.74 -8.83
C LEU A 830 17.80 24.64 -7.60
N VAL A 831 18.87 25.36 -7.35
CA VAL A 831 18.90 26.55 -6.48
C VAL A 831 19.40 27.71 -7.31
N ASP A 832 18.68 28.82 -7.32
CA ASP A 832 18.97 29.97 -8.17
C ASP A 832 18.81 31.29 -7.41
N GLU A 833 19.56 32.30 -7.81
CA GLU A 833 19.41 33.68 -7.37
C GLU A 833 19.37 34.65 -8.56
N PRO A 834 18.86 35.90 -8.42
CA PRO A 834 18.83 36.85 -9.52
C PRO A 834 20.22 37.08 -10.13
N GLY A 835 20.36 36.71 -11.40
CA GLY A 835 21.60 36.86 -12.15
C GLY A 835 22.53 35.63 -12.12
N TYR A 836 22.09 34.53 -11.47
CA TYR A 836 22.86 33.29 -11.42
C TYR A 836 21.96 32.07 -11.21
#